data_b6172d12d99192688b8e84318ec85e46
#
_entry.id   b6172d12d99192688b8e84318ec85e46
#
_cell.length_a   1.000
_cell.length_b   1.000
_cell.length_c   1.000
_cell.angle_alpha   90.00
_cell.angle_beta   90.00
_cell.angle_gamma   90.00
#
_symmetry.space_group_name_H-M   'P 1'
#
loop_
_entity.id
_entity.type
_entity.pdbx_description
1 polymer ?
#
loop_
_entity_poly.entity_id
_entity_poly.type
_entity_poly.pdbx_seq_one_letter_code
_entity_poly.pdbx_strand_id
1 'polypeptide(L)'
;MSKKKNSNKKDNKINNQNLHMTISIIIAFFCICLILIKGKNVWTFIRNFYLGIFGINAIFLPFFIITIIFLKSKNGSVNKFKSILSCLASIFFSASFGIFSFPEEEFIPYFYKEGMKNAGVLSGFLDFILIKLFGFSAAVAILFLTLFLIFAILFKIDFSFMFEQISEFLDVLKNKFKSINLSVKKNKKHEFFDNSSDSNEIKEVVTSKSLGELKESIESDENNLDVSKKVENAPEVKDDKSDVEKVTAAFIEKEKNKTEEKVSVPNSFSPLEPSDYKFPLIDLLNEPKKVHQSDITNELNTNGKLLIDTLMSFNVKAKIVDICRGPAITRYEIQPASGVKVSKITTLADDIALNLAALGVRIEAPIPGKSAVGVEIANKVVSMVAVREIIESAEFINSKSKLTVALGKDISGKCVVTDLGKMPHLLIAGSTGAGKSVCVNSFIVSLLYKSSPDDVKLLMIDPKVVELGVYNGIPHLLVPVVTDPRKSAGALNWAVNEMLGRYKIFAEVGVRDISSYNSFVEKNKEAVDKNGEPRNKMARIVIIIDELSDLMMAAPNEIEDYVCRLTQMARAAGMHLVIATQRPSVDVITGVIKANVPSRIALAVSSQIDSRTILDMGGAEKLLGRGDMLFSPLGAIKPMRVQGCYVDEQEIERVVNYVKDGLENEYDESIISGIERGAEQGLDALQIANNDESDKDPMLEDAIKCVVELGQASTSLLQRKLRVGYARAGRLVDEMEKMGIVGPHEGSKPRAVLLSYQASLERFNQIK
;
A
#
# COMPACT_ATOMS: atom_id res chain seq x y z
N MET A 1 -1.52 79.81 6.74
CA MET A 1 -1.67 78.99 7.97
C MET A 1 -2.23 77.61 7.82
N SER A 2 -2.89 77.21 6.68
CA SER A 2 -3.52 75.89 6.49
C SER A 2 -2.55 74.74 6.15
N LYS A 3 -1.43 74.96 5.45
CA LYS A 3 -0.41 73.95 5.10
C LYS A 3 0.40 73.40 6.31
N LYS A 4 0.64 74.24 7.36
CA LYS A 4 1.40 73.79 8.55
C LYS A 4 0.58 72.92 9.52
N LYS A 5 -0.76 73.05 9.51
CA LYS A 5 -1.67 72.21 10.32
C LYS A 5 -1.84 70.81 9.76
N ASN A 6 -1.68 70.60 8.41
CA ASN A 6 -1.77 69.30 7.76
C ASN A 6 -0.45 68.48 7.86
N SER A 7 0.72 69.10 7.90
CA SER A 7 1.98 68.41 8.09
C SER A 7 2.08 67.84 9.53
N ASN A 8 1.75 68.62 10.55
CA ASN A 8 1.75 68.12 11.93
C ASN A 8 0.75 67.01 12.20
N LYS A 9 -0.39 66.95 11.46
CA LYS A 9 -1.33 65.87 11.57
C LYS A 9 -0.83 64.59 10.88
N LYS A 10 -0.01 64.72 9.83
CA LYS A 10 0.58 63.59 9.07
C LYS A 10 1.76 63.00 9.86
N ASP A 11 2.59 63.83 10.46
CA ASP A 11 3.74 63.43 11.27
C ASP A 11 3.30 62.74 12.58
N ASN A 12 2.26 63.26 13.26
CA ASN A 12 1.68 62.62 14.44
C ASN A 12 1.02 61.27 14.09
N LYS A 13 0.46 61.11 12.88
CA LYS A 13 -0.15 59.86 12.44
C LYS A 13 0.91 58.79 12.11
N ILE A 14 2.03 59.20 11.54
CA ILE A 14 3.19 58.34 11.23
C ILE A 14 3.88 57.93 12.54
N ASN A 15 4.05 58.83 13.49
CA ASN A 15 4.68 58.55 14.79
C ASN A 15 3.83 57.59 15.64
N ASN A 16 2.51 57.74 15.66
CA ASN A 16 1.60 56.80 16.32
C ASN A 16 1.58 55.43 15.62
N GLN A 17 1.72 55.35 14.30
CA GLN A 17 1.80 54.05 13.59
C GLN A 17 3.07 53.31 13.91
N ASN A 18 4.21 53.99 13.97
CA ASN A 18 5.48 53.38 14.34
C ASN A 18 5.50 52.93 15.82
N LEU A 19 4.89 53.70 16.73
CA LEU A 19 4.73 53.30 18.13
C LEU A 19 3.92 52.02 18.28
N HIS A 20 2.76 51.87 17.58
CA HIS A 20 1.95 50.68 17.62
C HIS A 20 2.69 49.48 17.03
N MET A 21 3.49 49.64 15.96
CA MET A 21 4.31 48.58 15.40
C MET A 21 5.36 48.08 16.40
N THR A 22 6.07 49.01 17.04
CA THR A 22 7.10 48.70 18.05
C THR A 22 6.51 47.95 19.24
N ILE A 23 5.36 48.42 19.77
CA ILE A 23 4.66 47.74 20.87
C ILE A 23 4.25 46.31 20.48
N SER A 24 3.71 46.14 19.27
CA SER A 24 3.29 44.79 18.80
C SER A 24 4.47 43.84 18.62
N ILE A 25 5.63 44.31 18.17
CA ILE A 25 6.87 43.52 18.07
C ILE A 25 7.34 43.10 19.47
N ILE A 26 7.31 44.01 20.44
CA ILE A 26 7.68 43.71 21.83
C ILE A 26 6.76 42.65 22.43
N ILE A 27 5.44 42.75 22.18
CA ILE A 27 4.46 41.78 22.65
C ILE A 27 4.73 40.39 22.00
N ALA A 28 4.98 40.33 20.68
CA ALA A 28 5.28 39.09 19.99
C ALA A 28 6.55 38.42 20.52
N PHE A 29 7.61 39.22 20.76
CA PHE A 29 8.86 38.77 21.37
C PHE A 29 8.65 38.23 22.79
N PHE A 30 7.86 38.94 23.61
CA PHE A 30 7.52 38.53 24.98
C PHE A 30 6.76 37.18 24.97
N CYS A 31 5.81 36.99 24.06
CA CYS A 31 5.11 35.70 23.88
C CYS A 31 6.07 34.58 23.51
N ILE A 32 7.04 34.83 22.63
CA ILE A 32 8.08 33.85 22.27
C ILE A 32 8.94 33.50 23.49
N CYS A 33 9.32 34.50 24.30
CA CYS A 33 10.07 34.29 25.53
C CYS A 33 9.29 33.42 26.54
N LEU A 34 7.97 33.65 26.68
CA LEU A 34 7.10 32.80 27.54
C LEU A 34 7.06 31.34 27.11
N ILE A 35 7.19 31.08 25.82
CA ILE A 35 7.22 29.68 25.28
C ILE A 35 8.58 29.04 25.57
N LEU A 36 9.68 29.73 25.25
CA LEU A 36 11.02 29.15 25.22
C LEU A 36 11.68 29.09 26.62
N ILE A 37 11.45 30.07 27.49
CA ILE A 37 12.16 30.20 28.76
C ILE A 37 11.35 29.59 29.91
N LYS A 38 11.94 28.60 30.58
CA LYS A 38 11.43 28.00 31.81
C LYS A 38 11.97 28.85 32.99
N GLY A 39 11.13 29.72 33.52
CA GLY A 39 11.48 30.58 34.71
C GLY A 39 11.01 29.96 36.03
N LYS A 40 11.18 30.72 37.13
CA LYS A 40 10.69 30.40 38.48
C LYS A 40 9.70 31.48 38.97
N ASN A 41 8.90 31.16 39.98
CA ASN A 41 7.97 32.09 40.66
C ASN A 41 6.96 32.76 39.70
N VAL A 42 6.92 34.08 39.70
CA VAL A 42 5.97 34.88 38.89
C VAL A 42 6.05 34.59 37.39
N TRP A 43 7.26 34.34 36.87
CA TRP A 43 7.43 33.95 35.45
C TRP A 43 6.71 32.64 35.11
N THR A 44 6.85 31.65 35.99
CA THR A 44 6.16 30.37 35.81
C THR A 44 4.64 30.52 35.81
N PHE A 45 4.12 31.39 36.71
CA PHE A 45 2.69 31.69 36.75
C PHE A 45 2.19 32.34 35.46
N ILE A 46 2.87 33.40 34.97
CA ILE A 46 2.50 34.08 33.70
C ILE A 46 2.60 33.11 32.53
N ARG A 47 3.66 32.33 32.48
CA ARG A 47 3.86 31.33 31.46
C ARG A 47 2.73 30.26 31.42
N ASN A 48 2.41 29.70 32.59
CA ASN A 48 1.36 28.66 32.68
C ASN A 48 -0.02 29.26 32.39
N PHE A 49 -0.27 30.50 32.78
CA PHE A 49 -1.49 31.24 32.44
C PHE A 49 -1.61 31.44 30.90
N TYR A 50 -0.55 31.88 30.25
CA TYR A 50 -0.51 32.08 28.81
C TYR A 50 -0.71 30.75 28.05
N LEU A 51 0.02 29.71 28.43
CA LEU A 51 -0.07 28.41 27.81
C LEU A 51 -1.41 27.69 28.12
N GLY A 52 -1.97 27.88 29.32
CA GLY A 52 -3.26 27.30 29.68
C GLY A 52 -4.43 27.92 28.91
N ILE A 53 -4.40 29.23 28.66
CA ILE A 53 -5.46 29.90 27.89
C ILE A 53 -5.35 29.58 26.39
N PHE A 54 -4.17 29.69 25.81
CA PHE A 54 -3.98 29.59 24.36
C PHE A 54 -3.59 28.19 23.89
N GLY A 55 -3.09 27.32 24.78
CA GLY A 55 -2.71 25.97 24.40
C GLY A 55 -1.71 25.95 23.25
N ILE A 56 -1.92 25.07 22.28
CA ILE A 56 -1.10 24.96 21.05
C ILE A 56 -1.12 26.26 20.24
N ASN A 57 -2.19 27.05 20.34
CA ASN A 57 -2.31 28.36 19.68
C ASN A 57 -1.31 29.38 20.20
N ALA A 58 -0.76 29.18 21.38
CA ALA A 58 0.31 30.03 21.93
C ALA A 58 1.54 30.09 21.02
N ILE A 59 1.83 29.04 20.25
CA ILE A 59 2.94 28.97 19.29
C ILE A 59 2.65 29.85 18.07
N PHE A 60 1.43 29.81 17.56
CA PHE A 60 1.06 30.51 16.33
C PHE A 60 0.78 32.00 16.53
N LEU A 61 0.31 32.41 17.71
CA LEU A 61 -0.08 33.76 17.99
C LEU A 61 1.05 34.80 17.74
N PRO A 62 2.31 34.61 18.18
CA PRO A 62 3.41 35.51 17.86
C PRO A 62 3.67 35.64 16.35
N PHE A 63 3.61 34.54 15.60
CA PHE A 63 3.80 34.53 14.15
C PHE A 63 2.69 35.32 13.44
N PHE A 64 1.43 35.19 13.88
CA PHE A 64 0.32 35.96 13.34
C PHE A 64 0.52 37.48 13.60
N ILE A 65 0.94 37.87 14.79
CA ILE A 65 1.23 39.28 15.14
C ILE A 65 2.32 39.82 14.20
N ILE A 66 3.42 39.09 14.01
CA ILE A 66 4.53 39.49 13.13
C ILE A 66 4.06 39.60 11.68
N THR A 67 3.27 38.64 11.20
CA THR A 67 2.74 38.63 9.81
C THR A 67 1.83 39.83 9.55
N ILE A 68 0.96 40.17 10.50
CA ILE A 68 0.07 41.34 10.40
C ILE A 68 0.90 42.64 10.35
N ILE A 69 1.97 42.75 11.14
CA ILE A 69 2.87 43.90 11.15
C ILE A 69 3.58 44.03 9.80
N PHE A 70 4.11 42.90 9.26
CA PHE A 70 4.81 42.88 7.99
C PHE A 70 3.89 43.29 6.82
N LEU A 71 2.65 42.76 6.77
CA LEU A 71 1.66 43.10 5.76
C LEU A 71 1.24 44.60 5.85
N LYS A 72 1.17 45.14 7.07
CA LYS A 72 0.89 46.58 7.30
C LYS A 72 2.04 47.47 6.83
N SER A 73 3.28 47.05 7.04
CA SER A 73 4.48 47.73 6.58
C SER A 73 4.57 47.79 5.04
N LYS A 74 4.27 46.68 4.35
CA LYS A 74 4.39 46.57 2.90
C LYS A 74 3.29 47.28 2.13
N ASN A 75 2.03 47.24 2.60
CA ASN A 75 0.85 47.68 1.85
C ASN A 75 0.20 48.96 2.41
N GLY A 76 0.76 49.62 3.44
CA GLY A 76 0.23 50.85 4.03
C GLY A 76 -1.11 50.77 4.78
N SER A 77 -1.94 49.77 4.46
CA SER A 77 -3.20 49.44 5.14
C SER A 77 -3.45 47.95 5.17
N VAL A 78 -3.73 47.37 6.32
CA VAL A 78 -4.19 46.02 6.47
C VAL A 78 -5.72 46.01 6.45
N ASN A 79 -6.31 45.18 5.62
CA ASN A 79 -7.75 45.00 5.65
C ASN A 79 -8.13 44.38 7.01
N LYS A 80 -8.82 45.15 7.87
CA LYS A 80 -9.23 44.71 9.20
C LYS A 80 -9.95 43.37 9.20
N PHE A 81 -10.76 43.13 8.18
CA PHE A 81 -11.49 41.90 8.00
C PHE A 81 -10.56 40.68 7.87
N LYS A 82 -9.49 40.76 7.06
CA LYS A 82 -8.52 39.66 6.90
C LYS A 82 -7.72 39.40 8.19
N SER A 83 -7.39 40.43 8.97
CA SER A 83 -6.72 40.25 10.24
C SER A 83 -7.60 39.51 11.26
N ILE A 84 -8.88 39.89 11.36
CA ILE A 84 -9.85 39.18 12.22
C ILE A 84 -10.02 37.77 11.78
N LEU A 85 -10.15 37.50 10.46
CA LEU A 85 -10.33 36.18 9.89
C LEU A 85 -9.13 35.28 10.14
N SER A 86 -7.89 35.81 10.06
CA SER A 86 -6.68 35.08 10.39
C SER A 86 -6.62 34.69 11.87
N CYS A 87 -7.07 35.56 12.76
CA CYS A 87 -7.12 35.30 14.20
C CYS A 87 -8.17 34.21 14.51
N LEU A 88 -9.32 34.26 13.87
CA LEU A 88 -10.34 33.21 13.95
C LEU A 88 -9.82 31.85 13.40
N ALA A 89 -9.11 31.90 12.28
CA ALA A 89 -8.50 30.69 11.71
C ALA A 89 -7.60 29.95 12.71
N SER A 90 -6.80 30.69 13.48
CA SER A 90 -5.91 30.09 14.47
C SER A 90 -6.67 29.42 15.63
N ILE A 91 -7.79 30.03 16.05
CA ILE A 91 -8.64 29.48 17.13
C ILE A 91 -9.33 28.17 16.64
N PHE A 92 -9.90 28.18 15.43
CA PHE A 92 -10.54 27.01 14.85
C PHE A 92 -9.53 25.89 14.54
N PHE A 93 -8.31 26.25 14.13
CA PHE A 93 -7.22 25.30 13.92
C PHE A 93 -6.82 24.64 15.25
N SER A 94 -6.66 25.39 16.32
CA SER A 94 -6.37 24.86 17.65
C SER A 94 -7.53 23.97 18.18
N ALA A 95 -8.78 24.37 17.97
CA ALA A 95 -9.96 23.58 18.31
C ALA A 95 -9.98 22.24 17.58
N SER A 96 -9.61 22.19 16.30
CA SER A 96 -9.58 20.93 15.55
C SER A 96 -8.57 19.90 16.10
N PHE A 97 -7.58 20.31 16.88
CA PHE A 97 -6.72 19.41 17.65
C PHE A 97 -7.31 19.04 19.00
N GLY A 98 -7.99 19.98 19.68
CA GLY A 98 -8.56 19.78 21.00
C GLY A 98 -9.74 18.80 21.01
N ILE A 99 -10.54 18.82 19.95
CA ILE A 99 -11.78 18.01 19.87
C ILE A 99 -11.55 16.51 19.99
N PHE A 100 -10.40 15.98 19.53
CA PHE A 100 -10.03 14.58 19.63
C PHE A 100 -9.53 14.15 21.02
N SER A 101 -9.19 15.11 21.86
CA SER A 101 -8.70 14.90 23.24
C SER A 101 -9.71 15.35 24.28
N PHE A 102 -10.98 15.49 23.90
CA PHE A 102 -12.00 16.06 24.74
C PHE A 102 -12.34 15.14 25.93
N PRO A 103 -12.20 15.59 27.20
CA PRO A 103 -12.54 14.81 28.38
C PRO A 103 -14.05 14.78 28.61
N GLU A 104 -14.56 13.65 29.13
CA GLU A 104 -15.97 13.52 29.49
C GLU A 104 -16.33 14.31 30.76
N GLU A 105 -15.36 14.60 31.64
CA GLU A 105 -15.54 15.31 32.91
C GLU A 105 -14.48 16.40 33.12
N GLU A 106 -14.83 17.49 33.79
CA GLU A 106 -13.98 18.61 34.23
C GLU A 106 -13.23 19.37 33.11
N PHE A 107 -13.98 20.00 32.23
CA PHE A 107 -13.52 20.76 31.06
C PHE A 107 -12.43 21.84 31.34
N ILE A 108 -12.65 22.80 32.27
CA ILE A 108 -11.72 23.94 32.47
C ILE A 108 -10.39 23.50 33.09
N PRO A 109 -10.35 22.68 34.17
CA PRO A 109 -9.10 22.21 34.75
C PRO A 109 -8.25 21.39 33.76
N TYR A 110 -8.88 20.57 32.93
CA TYR A 110 -8.20 19.71 31.98
C TYR A 110 -7.42 20.52 30.92
N PHE A 111 -8.09 21.43 30.22
CA PHE A 111 -7.45 22.25 29.18
C PHE A 111 -6.41 23.24 29.73
N TYR A 112 -6.57 23.68 30.96
CA TYR A 112 -5.61 24.58 31.61
C TYR A 112 -4.35 23.83 32.10
N LYS A 113 -4.49 22.61 32.63
CA LYS A 113 -3.41 21.84 33.26
C LYS A 113 -2.42 21.25 32.24
N GLU A 114 -2.90 20.80 31.12
CA GLU A 114 -2.07 20.14 30.07
C GLU A 114 -1.30 21.14 29.19
N GLY A 115 -1.57 22.43 29.26
CA GLY A 115 -0.80 23.51 28.62
C GLY A 115 -0.65 23.32 27.11
N MET A 116 0.59 23.27 26.60
CA MET A 116 0.91 23.15 25.15
C MET A 116 0.49 21.85 24.50
N LYS A 117 0.12 20.82 25.25
CA LYS A 117 -0.29 19.54 24.68
C LYS A 117 -1.74 19.54 24.17
N ASN A 118 -2.54 20.55 24.58
CA ASN A 118 -3.96 20.66 24.26
C ASN A 118 -4.30 21.97 23.57
N ALA A 119 -5.57 22.11 23.15
CA ALA A 119 -6.11 23.28 22.48
C ALA A 119 -6.09 24.56 23.34
N GLY A 120 -5.94 24.45 24.64
CA GLY A 120 -6.11 25.55 25.61
C GLY A 120 -7.59 25.85 25.89
N VAL A 121 -7.85 26.58 26.97
CA VAL A 121 -9.22 26.90 27.44
C VAL A 121 -10.05 27.63 26.38
N LEU A 122 -9.43 28.55 25.61
CA LEU A 122 -10.16 29.35 24.62
C LEU A 122 -10.71 28.51 23.47
N SER A 123 -9.89 27.62 22.89
CA SER A 123 -10.29 26.75 21.77
C SER A 123 -11.13 25.59 22.27
N GLY A 124 -10.80 25.03 23.44
CA GLY A 124 -11.58 23.96 24.06
C GLY A 124 -12.99 24.39 24.47
N PHE A 125 -13.22 25.67 24.78
CA PHE A 125 -14.57 26.20 25.02
C PHE A 125 -15.42 26.16 23.74
N LEU A 126 -14.82 26.40 22.60
CA LEU A 126 -15.48 26.25 21.30
C LEU A 126 -15.84 24.80 21.05
N ASP A 127 -14.93 23.86 21.33
CA ASP A 127 -15.19 22.41 21.19
C ASP A 127 -16.34 21.98 22.10
N PHE A 128 -16.36 22.43 23.35
CA PHE A 128 -17.44 22.12 24.29
C PHE A 128 -18.81 22.58 23.77
N ILE A 129 -18.91 23.79 23.26
CA ILE A 129 -20.17 24.32 22.71
C ILE A 129 -20.61 23.47 21.50
N LEU A 130 -19.70 23.19 20.59
CA LEU A 130 -20.01 22.44 19.37
C LEU A 130 -20.43 21.00 19.67
N ILE A 131 -19.72 20.32 20.57
CA ILE A 131 -20.05 18.95 20.95
C ILE A 131 -21.41 18.89 21.68
N LYS A 132 -21.67 19.84 22.57
CA LYS A 132 -22.93 19.88 23.34
C LYS A 132 -24.14 20.19 22.47
N LEU A 133 -23.96 21.02 21.41
CA LEU A 133 -25.06 21.41 20.51
C LEU A 133 -25.31 20.38 19.41
N PHE A 134 -24.27 19.83 18.83
CA PHE A 134 -24.35 19.02 17.60
C PHE A 134 -23.87 17.58 17.74
N GLY A 135 -23.31 17.22 18.91
CA GLY A 135 -22.63 15.92 19.09
C GLY A 135 -21.25 15.85 18.45
N PHE A 136 -20.45 14.85 18.81
CA PHE A 136 -19.03 14.75 18.44
C PHE A 136 -18.80 14.74 16.92
N SER A 137 -19.48 13.87 16.20
CA SER A 137 -19.27 13.71 14.74
C SER A 137 -19.64 14.95 13.93
N ALA A 138 -20.76 15.60 14.29
CA ALA A 138 -21.18 16.83 13.62
C ALA A 138 -20.30 18.03 14.02
N ALA A 139 -19.83 18.11 15.25
CA ALA A 139 -18.92 19.15 15.70
C ALA A 139 -17.58 19.08 14.93
N VAL A 140 -17.02 17.89 14.74
CA VAL A 140 -15.82 17.68 13.88
C VAL A 140 -16.06 18.18 12.47
N ALA A 141 -17.17 17.79 11.84
CA ALA A 141 -17.49 18.20 10.48
C ALA A 141 -17.65 19.72 10.36
N ILE A 142 -18.32 20.37 11.32
CA ILE A 142 -18.50 21.84 11.36
C ILE A 142 -17.17 22.56 11.52
N LEU A 143 -16.28 22.09 12.40
CA LEU A 143 -14.95 22.67 12.59
C LEU A 143 -14.11 22.63 11.32
N PHE A 144 -14.02 21.46 10.67
CA PHE A 144 -13.27 21.34 9.43
C PHE A 144 -13.88 22.16 8.28
N LEU A 145 -15.20 22.17 8.16
CA LEU A 145 -15.88 22.97 7.13
C LEU A 145 -15.66 24.49 7.34
N THR A 146 -15.77 24.98 8.58
CA THR A 146 -15.55 26.40 8.88
C THR A 146 -14.10 26.79 8.67
N LEU A 147 -13.15 25.93 9.06
CA LEU A 147 -11.71 26.16 8.85
C LEU A 147 -11.40 26.22 7.34
N PHE A 148 -11.97 25.30 6.55
CA PHE A 148 -11.83 25.28 5.10
C PHE A 148 -12.39 26.57 4.46
N LEU A 149 -13.59 27.02 4.87
CA LEU A 149 -14.19 28.26 4.38
C LEU A 149 -13.34 29.49 4.71
N ILE A 150 -12.81 29.58 5.95
CA ILE A 150 -11.92 30.67 6.35
C ILE A 150 -10.66 30.67 5.48
N PHE A 151 -10.07 29.51 5.24
CA PHE A 151 -8.87 29.35 4.42
C PHE A 151 -9.13 29.77 2.97
N ALA A 152 -10.24 29.35 2.41
CA ALA A 152 -10.67 29.72 1.05
C ALA A 152 -10.83 31.25 0.88
N ILE A 153 -11.42 31.93 1.86
CA ILE A 153 -11.57 33.39 1.83
C ILE A 153 -10.21 34.09 1.98
N LEU A 154 -9.31 33.60 2.84
CA LEU A 154 -7.98 34.16 3.05
C LEU A 154 -7.10 34.08 1.80
N PHE A 155 -7.13 32.93 1.11
CA PHE A 155 -6.31 32.67 -0.08
C PHE A 155 -7.01 33.08 -1.40
N LYS A 156 -8.23 33.61 -1.33
CA LYS A 156 -9.02 33.97 -2.52
C LYS A 156 -9.16 32.82 -3.50
N ILE A 157 -9.44 31.61 -2.99
CA ILE A 157 -9.68 30.44 -3.84
C ILE A 157 -10.95 30.70 -4.64
N ASP A 158 -10.85 30.61 -5.96
CA ASP A 158 -11.99 30.78 -6.84
C ASP A 158 -12.82 29.49 -6.86
N PHE A 159 -13.98 29.55 -6.22
CA PHE A 159 -14.89 28.41 -6.14
C PHE A 159 -15.67 28.16 -7.42
N SER A 160 -15.61 29.07 -8.41
CA SER A 160 -16.38 28.93 -9.65
C SER A 160 -16.02 27.64 -10.39
N PHE A 161 -14.73 27.29 -10.45
CA PHE A 161 -14.24 26.06 -11.05
C PHE A 161 -14.73 24.79 -10.29
N MET A 162 -14.77 24.86 -8.97
CA MET A 162 -15.23 23.72 -8.14
C MET A 162 -16.75 23.52 -8.23
N PHE A 163 -17.52 24.62 -8.32
CA PHE A 163 -18.96 24.56 -8.54
C PHE A 163 -19.31 24.01 -9.93
N GLU A 164 -18.54 24.34 -10.95
CA GLU A 164 -18.69 23.83 -12.30
C GLU A 164 -18.44 22.32 -12.37
N GLN A 165 -17.38 21.83 -11.73
CA GLN A 165 -17.05 20.40 -11.62
C GLN A 165 -18.13 19.62 -10.83
N ILE A 166 -18.62 20.19 -9.72
CA ILE A 166 -19.68 19.57 -8.92
C ILE A 166 -21.01 19.56 -9.71
N SER A 167 -21.31 20.64 -10.44
CA SER A 167 -22.48 20.71 -11.30
C SER A 167 -22.43 19.68 -12.42
N GLU A 168 -21.29 19.54 -13.11
CA GLU A 168 -21.08 18.50 -14.12
C GLU A 168 -21.22 17.08 -13.53
N PHE A 169 -20.66 16.85 -12.36
CA PHE A 169 -20.77 15.55 -11.67
C PHE A 169 -22.22 15.23 -11.26
N LEU A 170 -22.96 16.24 -10.77
CA LEU A 170 -24.39 16.10 -10.45
C LEU A 170 -25.24 15.85 -11.70
N ASP A 171 -24.91 16.49 -12.81
CA ASP A 171 -25.60 16.27 -14.09
C ASP A 171 -25.30 14.91 -14.70
N VAL A 172 -24.06 14.40 -14.55
CA VAL A 172 -23.68 13.01 -14.90
C VAL A 172 -24.44 12.00 -14.03
N LEU A 173 -24.54 12.24 -12.72
CA LEU A 173 -25.33 11.41 -11.81
C LEU A 173 -26.82 11.44 -12.18
N LYS A 174 -27.37 12.62 -12.43
CA LYS A 174 -28.78 12.79 -12.81
C LYS A 174 -29.13 12.12 -14.15
N ASN A 175 -28.19 12.17 -15.11
CA ASN A 175 -28.33 11.49 -16.39
C ASN A 175 -28.17 9.96 -16.23
N LYS A 176 -27.29 9.48 -15.34
CA LYS A 176 -27.14 8.08 -15.03
C LYS A 176 -28.37 7.51 -14.28
N PHE A 177 -28.93 8.27 -13.35
CA PHE A 177 -30.23 7.93 -12.73
C PHE A 177 -31.40 7.95 -13.71
N LYS A 178 -31.39 8.87 -14.66
CA LYS A 178 -32.43 8.96 -15.71
C LYS A 178 -32.32 7.80 -16.71
N SER A 179 -31.10 7.33 -17.02
CA SER A 179 -30.89 6.16 -17.87
C SER A 179 -31.27 4.85 -17.16
N ILE A 180 -31.05 4.74 -15.85
CA ILE A 180 -31.49 3.60 -15.02
C ILE A 180 -33.04 3.56 -14.97
N ASN A 181 -33.70 4.70 -14.77
CA ASN A 181 -35.15 4.77 -14.76
C ASN A 181 -35.78 4.52 -16.17
N LEU A 182 -35.07 4.84 -17.25
CA LEU A 182 -35.50 4.54 -18.61
C LEU A 182 -35.29 3.07 -18.98
N SER A 183 -34.24 2.40 -18.44
CA SER A 183 -34.03 0.95 -18.62
C SER A 183 -35.06 0.11 -17.85
N VAL A 184 -35.45 0.55 -16.65
CA VAL A 184 -36.52 -0.08 -15.86
C VAL A 184 -37.90 0.13 -16.51
N LYS A 185 -38.15 1.27 -17.18
CA LYS A 185 -39.40 1.51 -17.94
C LYS A 185 -39.40 0.76 -19.28
N LYS A 186 -38.25 0.49 -19.92
CA LYS A 186 -38.17 -0.28 -21.16
C LYS A 186 -38.38 -1.78 -20.93
N ASN A 187 -37.89 -2.32 -19.83
CA ASN A 187 -38.13 -3.72 -19.49
C ASN A 187 -39.59 -3.99 -19.01
N LYS A 188 -40.34 -2.97 -18.55
CA LYS A 188 -41.76 -3.10 -18.26
C LYS A 188 -42.69 -2.95 -19.50
N LYS A 189 -42.17 -2.57 -20.66
CA LYS A 189 -42.97 -2.39 -21.89
C LYS A 189 -42.90 -3.59 -22.86
N HIS A 190 -42.04 -4.61 -22.60
CA HIS A 190 -41.93 -5.79 -23.47
C HIS A 190 -42.63 -7.06 -22.92
N GLU A 191 -43.26 -7.00 -21.76
CA GLU A 191 -44.03 -8.13 -21.19
C GLU A 191 -45.56 -7.89 -21.15
N PHE A 192 -46.12 -6.94 -21.93
CA PHE A 192 -47.55 -6.69 -21.95
C PHE A 192 -48.07 -6.72 -23.39
N PHE A 193 -48.05 -7.89 -24.03
CA PHE A 193 -48.99 -8.27 -25.09
C PHE A 193 -49.07 -9.80 -25.09
N ASP A 194 -49.97 -10.37 -24.34
CA ASP A 194 -50.96 -11.35 -24.63
C ASP A 194 -51.65 -11.84 -23.36
N ASN A 195 -52.96 -11.92 -23.50
CA ASN A 195 -53.98 -12.52 -22.66
C ASN A 195 -54.69 -11.60 -21.65
N SER A 196 -55.76 -11.07 -22.22
CA SER A 196 -56.97 -10.63 -21.55
C SER A 196 -57.63 -11.75 -20.77
N SER A 197 -58.13 -11.39 -19.65
CA SER A 197 -59.25 -11.86 -18.85
C SER A 197 -58.89 -12.30 -17.42
N ASP A 198 -59.69 -11.72 -16.60
CA ASP A 198 -59.95 -11.97 -15.19
C ASP A 198 -59.19 -11.16 -14.15
N SER A 199 -60.02 -10.29 -13.71
CA SER A 199 -59.98 -9.28 -12.69
C SER A 199 -59.91 -9.79 -11.26
N ASN A 200 -59.37 -8.93 -10.41
CA ASN A 200 -59.74 -8.77 -8.98
C ASN A 200 -59.57 -9.96 -8.05
N GLU A 201 -58.65 -9.78 -7.20
CA GLU A 201 -58.40 -10.43 -5.91
C GLU A 201 -56.96 -10.94 -5.80
N ILE A 202 -56.07 -10.08 -5.49
CA ILE A 202 -54.79 -10.38 -4.77
C ILE A 202 -54.08 -9.05 -4.52
N LYS A 203 -54.50 -8.33 -3.49
CA LYS A 203 -53.74 -7.16 -3.02
C LYS A 203 -53.66 -6.99 -1.50
N GLU A 204 -53.96 -8.03 -0.72
CA GLU A 204 -53.92 -7.91 0.75
C GLU A 204 -53.36 -9.10 1.54
N VAL A 205 -52.56 -9.99 0.95
CA VAL A 205 -52.05 -11.18 1.67
C VAL A 205 -50.54 -11.36 1.68
N VAL A 206 -49.74 -10.37 1.28
CA VAL A 206 -48.25 -10.56 1.23
C VAL A 206 -47.48 -9.76 2.27
N THR A 207 -48.13 -9.04 3.19
CA THR A 207 -47.41 -8.25 4.23
C THR A 207 -47.62 -8.73 5.68
N SER A 208 -48.31 -9.85 5.92
CA SER A 208 -48.53 -10.31 7.30
C SER A 208 -48.05 -11.76 7.60
N LYS A 209 -47.49 -12.47 6.65
CA LYS A 209 -47.06 -13.87 6.86
C LYS A 209 -45.55 -14.08 7.02
N SER A 210 -44.71 -13.08 6.83
CA SER A 210 -43.24 -13.25 6.95
C SER A 210 -42.64 -12.83 8.31
N LEU A 211 -43.46 -12.35 9.27
CA LEU A 211 -42.99 -12.04 10.62
C LEU A 211 -43.57 -12.96 11.70
N GLY A 212 -44.53 -13.82 11.37
CA GLY A 212 -45.14 -14.77 12.30
C GLY A 212 -44.39 -16.10 12.38
N GLU A 213 -43.88 -16.58 11.27
CA GLU A 213 -43.20 -17.88 11.21
C GLU A 213 -41.75 -17.86 11.75
N LEU A 214 -41.13 -16.68 11.92
CA LEU A 214 -39.82 -16.55 12.58
C LEU A 214 -39.91 -16.42 14.12
N LYS A 215 -41.10 -16.21 14.68
CA LYS A 215 -41.30 -16.21 16.14
C LYS A 215 -41.75 -17.55 16.67
N GLU A 216 -42.46 -18.38 15.90
CA GLU A 216 -42.85 -19.72 16.34
C GLU A 216 -41.74 -20.77 16.26
N SER A 217 -40.67 -20.52 15.44
CA SER A 217 -39.51 -21.43 15.40
C SER A 217 -38.47 -21.16 16.51
N ILE A 218 -38.63 -20.10 17.33
CA ILE A 218 -37.74 -19.77 18.44
C ILE A 218 -38.35 -20.17 19.78
N GLU A 219 -39.68 -20.33 19.87
CA GLU A 219 -40.36 -20.72 21.11
C GLU A 219 -40.63 -22.26 21.26
N SER A 220 -40.31 -23.06 20.23
CA SER A 220 -40.51 -24.52 20.29
C SER A 220 -39.29 -25.36 20.71
N ASP A 221 -38.10 -24.75 20.87
CA ASP A 221 -36.89 -25.46 21.28
C ASP A 221 -36.45 -25.21 22.75
N GLU A 222 -37.25 -24.50 23.54
CA GLU A 222 -36.95 -24.28 24.97
C GLU A 222 -37.60 -25.31 25.96
N ASN A 223 -38.25 -26.33 25.46
CA ASN A 223 -38.82 -27.36 26.36
C ASN A 223 -38.30 -28.77 26.00
N ASN A 224 -37.03 -29.05 26.29
CA ASN A 224 -36.56 -30.38 26.68
C ASN A 224 -35.04 -30.40 26.80
N LEU A 225 -34.51 -29.95 27.89
CA LEU A 225 -33.28 -30.47 28.50
C LEU A 225 -33.23 -30.05 29.99
N ASP A 226 -33.88 -30.90 30.74
CA ASP A 226 -33.74 -30.94 32.20
C ASP A 226 -32.36 -31.47 32.56
N VAL A 227 -31.44 -30.57 32.90
CA VAL A 227 -30.19 -30.91 33.58
C VAL A 227 -30.00 -29.91 34.73
N SER A 228 -30.87 -30.07 35.70
CA SER A 228 -30.58 -29.64 37.06
C SER A 228 -29.72 -30.71 37.70
N LYS A 229 -28.39 -30.47 37.80
CA LYS A 229 -27.58 -30.83 38.99
C LYS A 229 -26.09 -30.57 38.74
N LYS A 230 -25.55 -29.80 39.66
CA LYS A 230 -24.14 -29.53 39.98
C LYS A 230 -23.54 -28.25 39.45
N VAL A 231 -23.95 -27.17 40.05
CA VAL A 231 -23.03 -26.07 40.37
C VAL A 231 -22.45 -26.38 41.75
N GLU A 232 -21.34 -27.06 41.78
CA GLU A 232 -20.46 -27.14 42.94
C GLU A 232 -19.06 -26.82 42.51
N ASN A 233 -18.54 -25.76 43.16
CA ASN A 233 -17.13 -25.42 43.32
C ASN A 233 -16.35 -24.92 42.07
N ALA A 234 -16.33 -23.60 41.95
CA ALA A 234 -15.18 -22.93 41.35
C ALA A 234 -13.95 -23.22 42.21
N PRO A 235 -12.88 -23.81 41.68
CA PRO A 235 -11.67 -24.00 42.46
C PRO A 235 -11.01 -22.65 42.72
N GLU A 236 -10.71 -22.39 43.98
CA GLU A 236 -9.78 -21.36 44.42
C GLU A 236 -8.47 -21.48 43.61
N VAL A 237 -8.04 -20.34 43.10
CA VAL A 237 -6.74 -20.18 42.41
C VAL A 237 -5.62 -20.48 43.41
N LYS A 238 -5.12 -21.71 43.39
CA LYS A 238 -3.88 -22.09 44.05
C LYS A 238 -2.75 -22.05 43.04
N ASP A 239 -1.70 -21.30 43.36
CA ASP A 239 -0.36 -21.25 42.85
C ASP A 239 -0.15 -21.52 41.33
N ASP A 240 -0.19 -20.46 40.53
CA ASP A 240 0.04 -20.44 39.08
C ASP A 240 1.47 -20.87 38.60
N LYS A 241 2.39 -21.13 39.54
CA LYS A 241 3.77 -21.55 39.19
C LYS A 241 3.87 -22.96 38.61
N SER A 242 2.94 -23.84 38.98
CA SER A 242 2.94 -25.25 38.55
C SER A 242 2.41 -25.44 37.11
N ASP A 243 1.57 -24.53 36.61
CA ASP A 243 0.90 -24.70 35.31
C ASP A 243 1.83 -24.33 34.15
N VAL A 244 2.68 -23.32 34.30
CA VAL A 244 3.70 -22.97 33.27
C VAL A 244 4.71 -24.12 33.09
N GLU A 245 5.14 -24.75 34.20
CA GLU A 245 6.08 -25.89 34.15
C GLU A 245 5.47 -27.11 33.47
N LYS A 246 4.17 -27.39 33.70
CA LYS A 246 3.46 -28.51 33.06
C LYS A 246 3.29 -28.28 31.55
N VAL A 247 2.92 -27.05 31.14
CA VAL A 247 2.76 -26.72 29.72
C VAL A 247 4.10 -26.76 28.98
N THR A 248 5.16 -26.28 29.62
CA THR A 248 6.52 -26.35 29.05
C THR A 248 7.03 -27.80 28.95
N ALA A 249 6.76 -28.65 29.96
CA ALA A 249 7.10 -30.07 29.92
C ALA A 249 6.34 -30.80 28.79
N ALA A 250 5.06 -30.51 28.61
CA ALA A 250 4.26 -31.07 27.52
C ALA A 250 4.75 -30.64 26.14
N PHE A 251 5.27 -29.39 25.99
CA PHE A 251 5.90 -28.92 24.76
C PHE A 251 7.17 -29.72 24.43
N ILE A 252 8.04 -29.92 25.41
CA ILE A 252 9.30 -30.65 25.24
C ILE A 252 9.06 -32.14 24.90
N GLU A 253 8.01 -32.74 25.47
CA GLU A 253 7.61 -34.11 25.16
C GLU A 253 7.07 -34.24 23.72
N LYS A 254 6.32 -33.24 23.26
CA LYS A 254 5.85 -33.14 21.86
C LYS A 254 7.01 -32.98 20.87
N GLU A 255 8.06 -32.22 21.22
CA GLU A 255 9.25 -32.07 20.34
C GLU A 255 10.09 -33.33 20.29
N LYS A 256 10.28 -34.02 21.43
CA LYS A 256 11.01 -35.31 21.45
C LYS A 256 10.34 -36.36 20.56
N ASN A 257 9.03 -36.45 20.57
CA ASN A 257 8.25 -37.37 19.75
C ASN A 257 8.28 -37.01 18.24
N LYS A 258 8.49 -35.74 17.87
CA LYS A 258 8.67 -35.32 16.48
C LYS A 258 10.03 -35.71 15.88
N THR A 259 11.05 -35.89 16.72
CA THR A 259 12.40 -36.20 16.26
C THR A 259 12.61 -37.70 15.92
N GLU A 260 11.67 -38.58 16.27
CA GLU A 260 11.74 -40.02 16.01
C GLU A 260 11.04 -40.50 14.74
N GLU A 261 10.19 -39.68 14.11
CA GLU A 261 9.69 -39.93 12.75
C GLU A 261 10.73 -39.58 11.69
N LYS A 262 11.77 -40.43 11.55
CA LYS A 262 12.57 -40.47 10.34
C LYS A 262 11.68 -40.99 9.20
N VAL A 263 11.05 -40.07 8.46
CA VAL A 263 10.52 -40.37 7.14
C VAL A 263 11.71 -40.76 6.28
N SER A 264 11.77 -42.05 5.92
CA SER A 264 12.69 -42.55 4.91
C SER A 264 12.41 -41.80 3.62
N VAL A 265 13.29 -40.86 3.27
CA VAL A 265 13.25 -40.11 2.01
C VAL A 265 13.43 -41.14 0.89
N PRO A 266 12.49 -41.30 -0.04
CA PRO A 266 12.76 -42.09 -1.24
C PRO A 266 13.82 -41.32 -2.04
N ASN A 267 15.01 -41.89 -2.16
CA ASN A 267 16.02 -41.46 -3.12
C ASN A 267 15.51 -41.79 -4.53
N SER A 268 14.58 -41.00 -5.05
CA SER A 268 14.24 -41.00 -6.48
C SER A 268 13.55 -39.69 -6.86
N PHE A 269 14.35 -38.69 -7.22
CA PHE A 269 13.93 -37.82 -8.30
C PHE A 269 13.75 -38.71 -9.53
N SER A 270 12.49 -39.10 -9.85
CA SER A 270 12.21 -39.77 -11.13
C SER A 270 12.50 -38.79 -12.25
N PRO A 271 13.40 -39.10 -13.19
CA PRO A 271 13.66 -38.27 -14.36
C PRO A 271 12.44 -38.36 -15.26
N LEU A 272 11.74 -37.28 -15.42
CA LEU A 272 10.79 -37.05 -16.50
C LEU A 272 11.58 -36.52 -17.70
N GLU A 273 11.90 -37.37 -18.65
CA GLU A 273 12.44 -37.17 -20.01
C GLU A 273 13.66 -36.22 -20.20
N PRO A 274 14.50 -36.42 -21.18
CA PRO A 274 15.83 -35.85 -21.25
C PRO A 274 15.79 -34.36 -21.68
N SER A 275 15.70 -33.48 -20.75
CA SER A 275 16.33 -32.17 -20.86
C SER A 275 17.79 -32.35 -20.47
N ASP A 276 18.74 -31.77 -21.18
CA ASP A 276 20.16 -31.76 -20.82
C ASP A 276 20.42 -31.04 -19.47
N TYR A 277 19.36 -30.52 -18.83
CA TYR A 277 19.44 -29.82 -17.56
C TYR A 277 19.67 -30.77 -16.38
N LYS A 278 20.80 -30.59 -15.70
CA LYS A 278 21.13 -31.31 -14.48
C LYS A 278 20.65 -30.52 -13.26
N PHE A 279 19.66 -31.08 -12.55
CA PHE A 279 19.20 -30.45 -11.30
C PHE A 279 20.32 -30.36 -10.26
N PRO A 280 20.43 -29.23 -9.54
CA PRO A 280 21.46 -29.04 -8.51
C PRO A 280 21.39 -30.12 -7.42
N LEU A 281 22.55 -30.60 -6.98
CA LEU A 281 22.65 -31.53 -5.88
C LEU A 281 22.38 -30.81 -4.54
N ILE A 282 21.69 -31.49 -3.63
CA ILE A 282 21.33 -30.89 -2.34
C ILE A 282 22.56 -30.54 -1.47
N ASP A 283 23.66 -31.27 -1.68
CA ASP A 283 24.94 -31.07 -0.96
C ASP A 283 25.64 -29.74 -1.32
N LEU A 284 25.16 -29.03 -2.35
CA LEU A 284 25.60 -27.66 -2.65
C LEU A 284 25.12 -26.66 -1.61
N LEU A 285 24.11 -27.02 -0.83
CA LEU A 285 23.53 -26.21 0.24
C LEU A 285 24.02 -26.69 1.60
N ASN A 286 24.24 -25.74 2.50
CA ASN A 286 24.78 -26.01 3.83
C ASN A 286 23.79 -26.75 4.73
N GLU A 287 24.26 -27.62 5.59
CA GLU A 287 23.43 -28.28 6.58
C GLU A 287 22.94 -27.30 7.68
N PRO A 288 21.70 -27.51 8.19
CA PRO A 288 21.18 -26.68 9.26
C PRO A 288 21.98 -26.86 10.56
N LYS A 289 22.30 -25.72 11.22
CA LYS A 289 23.01 -25.75 12.51
C LYS A 289 22.06 -26.18 13.64
N LYS A 290 22.40 -27.19 14.40
CA LYS A 290 21.62 -27.69 15.55
C LYS A 290 21.83 -26.76 16.77
N VAL A 291 20.73 -26.37 17.42
CA VAL A 291 20.75 -25.57 18.66
C VAL A 291 20.63 -26.51 19.88
N HIS A 292 21.36 -26.22 20.98
CA HIS A 292 21.31 -27.01 22.20
C HIS A 292 19.98 -26.87 22.93
N GLN A 293 19.35 -27.99 23.30
CA GLN A 293 18.00 -28.04 23.91
C GLN A 293 17.94 -27.56 25.37
N SER A 294 19.06 -27.63 26.14
CA SER A 294 19.06 -27.29 27.57
C SER A 294 18.71 -25.84 27.87
N ASP A 295 19.17 -24.91 27.04
CA ASP A 295 18.97 -23.47 27.24
C ASP A 295 17.51 -23.03 26.91
N ILE A 296 16.87 -23.80 26.05
CA ILE A 296 15.51 -23.57 25.59
C ILE A 296 14.50 -23.69 26.72
N THR A 297 14.58 -24.76 27.52
CA THR A 297 13.65 -25.06 28.61
C THR A 297 13.60 -23.96 29.66
N ASN A 298 14.80 -23.50 30.05
CA ASN A 298 14.94 -22.43 31.05
C ASN A 298 14.36 -21.11 30.54
N GLU A 299 14.58 -20.78 29.26
CA GLU A 299 14.03 -19.59 28.64
C GLU A 299 12.49 -19.62 28.59
N LEU A 300 11.90 -20.76 28.18
CA LEU A 300 10.44 -20.90 28.09
C LEU A 300 9.77 -20.74 29.44
N ASN A 301 10.29 -21.38 30.48
CA ASN A 301 9.73 -21.28 31.84
C ASN A 301 9.88 -19.89 32.42
N THR A 302 11.04 -19.25 32.26
CA THR A 302 11.32 -17.92 32.80
C THR A 302 10.42 -16.87 32.14
N ASN A 303 10.36 -16.86 30.81
CA ASN A 303 9.54 -15.90 30.06
C ASN A 303 8.05 -16.12 30.30
N GLY A 304 7.59 -17.39 30.42
CA GLY A 304 6.20 -17.71 30.70
C GLY A 304 5.75 -17.21 32.08
N LYS A 305 6.58 -17.43 33.14
CA LYS A 305 6.33 -16.91 34.48
C LYS A 305 6.28 -15.38 34.49
N LEU A 306 7.30 -14.74 33.91
CA LEU A 306 7.38 -13.28 33.88
C LEU A 306 6.23 -12.64 33.09
N LEU A 307 5.76 -13.29 32.02
CA LEU A 307 4.58 -12.85 31.26
C LEU A 307 3.32 -12.84 32.13
N ILE A 308 3.06 -13.93 32.87
CA ILE A 308 1.88 -14.03 33.74
C ILE A 308 1.98 -13.02 34.90
N ASP A 309 3.14 -12.90 35.54
CA ASP A 309 3.38 -11.94 36.62
C ASP A 309 3.16 -10.50 36.12
N THR A 310 3.63 -10.19 34.92
CA THR A 310 3.40 -8.88 34.29
C THR A 310 1.92 -8.61 34.05
N LEU A 311 1.19 -9.56 33.49
CA LEU A 311 -0.25 -9.41 33.25
C LEU A 311 -1.02 -9.26 34.59
N MET A 312 -0.65 -9.98 35.62
CA MET A 312 -1.24 -9.87 36.96
C MET A 312 -1.00 -8.50 37.59
N SER A 313 0.19 -7.91 37.43
CA SER A 313 0.50 -6.57 37.94
C SER A 313 -0.40 -5.48 37.36
N PHE A 314 -0.92 -5.68 36.12
CA PHE A 314 -1.89 -4.82 35.45
C PHE A 314 -3.37 -5.26 35.65
N ASN A 315 -3.64 -6.10 36.67
CA ASN A 315 -4.97 -6.64 36.93
C ASN A 315 -5.60 -7.39 35.74
N VAL A 316 -4.77 -8.11 34.97
CA VAL A 316 -5.20 -9.00 33.89
C VAL A 316 -4.93 -10.44 34.32
N LYS A 317 -5.98 -11.14 34.78
CA LYS A 317 -5.91 -12.56 35.09
C LYS A 317 -5.94 -13.38 33.80
N ALA A 318 -4.91 -14.17 33.56
CA ALA A 318 -4.81 -15.06 32.40
C ALA A 318 -3.99 -16.31 32.78
N LYS A 319 -4.18 -17.40 32.03
CA LYS A 319 -3.38 -18.63 32.16
C LYS A 319 -2.77 -18.99 30.82
N ILE A 320 -1.56 -19.59 30.81
CA ILE A 320 -0.96 -20.15 29.61
C ILE A 320 -1.64 -21.48 29.33
N VAL A 321 -2.12 -21.65 28.10
CA VAL A 321 -2.81 -22.87 27.62
C VAL A 321 -1.87 -23.72 26.78
N ASP A 322 -1.04 -23.05 25.94
CA ASP A 322 -0.09 -23.72 25.05
C ASP A 322 1.11 -22.83 24.80
N ILE A 323 2.22 -23.42 24.41
CA ILE A 323 3.46 -22.72 24.03
C ILE A 323 3.89 -23.28 22.67
N CYS A 324 4.05 -22.39 21.68
CA CYS A 324 4.56 -22.73 20.36
C CYS A 324 5.90 -22.03 20.18
N ARG A 325 7.00 -22.80 20.06
CA ARG A 325 8.32 -22.26 19.78
C ARG A 325 8.67 -22.41 18.30
N GLY A 326 8.91 -21.28 17.66
CA GLY A 326 9.46 -21.21 16.30
C GLY A 326 10.95 -20.91 16.28
N PRO A 327 11.53 -20.73 15.08
CA PRO A 327 12.94 -20.46 14.92
C PRO A 327 13.40 -19.13 15.55
N ALA A 328 12.61 -18.08 15.41
CA ALA A 328 12.97 -16.73 15.84
C ALA A 328 12.13 -16.23 17.02
N ILE A 329 10.92 -16.75 17.19
CA ILE A 329 9.99 -16.33 18.23
C ILE A 329 9.36 -17.51 18.96
N THR A 330 8.92 -17.25 20.19
CA THR A 330 8.04 -18.15 20.97
C THR A 330 6.68 -17.47 21.14
N ARG A 331 5.60 -18.17 20.79
CA ARG A 331 4.22 -17.73 21.05
C ARG A 331 3.68 -18.43 22.28
N TYR A 332 3.33 -17.62 23.28
CA TYR A 332 2.58 -18.06 24.46
C TYR A 332 1.11 -17.86 24.19
N GLU A 333 0.33 -18.93 24.17
CA GLU A 333 -1.11 -18.88 24.01
C GLU A 333 -1.76 -18.72 25.38
N ILE A 334 -2.32 -17.55 25.63
CA ILE A 334 -2.92 -17.22 26.93
C ILE A 334 -4.44 -17.17 26.81
N GLN A 335 -5.12 -17.74 27.81
CA GLN A 335 -6.57 -17.63 27.95
C GLN A 335 -6.89 -16.62 29.04
N PRO A 336 -7.50 -15.48 28.70
CA PRO A 336 -7.95 -14.52 29.69
C PRO A 336 -9.06 -15.10 30.58
N ALA A 337 -9.13 -14.69 31.84
CA ALA A 337 -10.23 -15.01 32.70
C ALA A 337 -11.54 -14.37 32.22
N SER A 338 -12.69 -14.94 32.63
CA SER A 338 -13.99 -14.38 32.27
C SER A 338 -14.10 -12.90 32.70
N GLY A 339 -14.61 -12.04 31.80
CA GLY A 339 -14.75 -10.60 32.04
C GLY A 339 -13.54 -9.76 31.68
N VAL A 340 -12.39 -10.34 31.30
CA VAL A 340 -11.21 -9.59 30.82
C VAL A 340 -11.40 -9.25 29.36
N LYS A 341 -11.41 -7.94 29.03
CA LYS A 341 -11.47 -7.47 27.64
C LYS A 341 -10.14 -7.75 26.92
N VAL A 342 -10.19 -8.27 25.70
CA VAL A 342 -9.04 -8.56 24.86
C VAL A 342 -8.20 -7.29 24.61
N SER A 343 -8.85 -6.14 24.41
CA SER A 343 -8.19 -4.86 24.22
C SER A 343 -7.27 -4.48 25.39
N LYS A 344 -7.60 -4.89 26.64
CA LYS A 344 -6.73 -4.65 27.79
C LYS A 344 -5.38 -5.38 27.68
N ILE A 345 -5.35 -6.53 27.01
CA ILE A 345 -4.12 -7.29 26.79
C ILE A 345 -3.33 -6.66 25.63
N THR A 346 -4.01 -6.33 24.53
CA THR A 346 -3.31 -5.79 23.35
C THR A 346 -2.66 -4.44 23.59
N THR A 347 -3.19 -3.62 24.51
CA THR A 347 -2.59 -2.34 24.89
C THR A 347 -1.34 -2.48 25.77
N LEU A 348 -1.13 -3.63 26.41
CA LEU A 348 0.02 -3.90 27.28
C LEU A 348 1.26 -4.44 26.53
N ALA A 349 1.25 -4.42 25.20
CA ALA A 349 2.36 -5.00 24.41
C ALA A 349 3.73 -4.38 24.76
N ASP A 350 3.77 -3.07 24.93
CA ASP A 350 5.03 -2.34 25.23
C ASP A 350 5.43 -2.54 26.71
N ASP A 351 4.47 -2.62 27.63
CA ASP A 351 4.74 -2.92 29.04
C ASP A 351 5.26 -4.35 29.22
N ILE A 352 4.70 -5.31 28.48
CA ILE A 352 5.16 -6.69 28.46
C ILE A 352 6.58 -6.76 27.86
N ALA A 353 6.85 -6.05 26.76
CA ALA A 353 8.19 -5.99 26.16
C ALA A 353 9.23 -5.41 27.13
N LEU A 354 8.88 -4.35 27.87
CA LEU A 354 9.76 -3.75 28.88
C LEU A 354 10.10 -4.73 29.99
N ASN A 355 9.09 -5.40 30.57
CA ASN A 355 9.30 -6.32 31.70
C ASN A 355 10.08 -7.59 31.30
N LEU A 356 9.89 -8.05 30.06
CA LEU A 356 10.60 -9.21 29.49
C LEU A 356 12.00 -8.85 28.94
N ALA A 357 12.37 -7.56 28.96
CA ALA A 357 13.57 -7.03 28.28
C ALA A 357 13.67 -7.49 26.82
N ALA A 358 12.51 -7.59 26.13
CA ALA A 358 12.43 -8.03 24.75
C ALA A 358 12.49 -6.84 23.79
N LEU A 359 13.06 -7.04 22.60
CA LEU A 359 13.13 -6.01 21.53
C LEU A 359 11.74 -5.53 21.08
N GLY A 360 10.72 -6.39 21.25
CA GLY A 360 9.33 -6.08 20.94
C GLY A 360 8.46 -7.30 21.22
N VAL A 361 7.17 -7.03 21.44
CA VAL A 361 6.15 -8.07 21.61
C VAL A 361 5.03 -7.81 20.63
N ARG A 362 4.65 -8.86 19.87
CA ARG A 362 3.48 -8.82 19.01
C ARG A 362 2.35 -9.63 19.65
N ILE A 363 1.16 -9.04 19.71
CA ILE A 363 -0.01 -9.72 20.27
C ILE A 363 -1.00 -10.03 19.15
N GLU A 364 -1.29 -11.32 18.95
CA GLU A 364 -2.30 -11.80 18.04
C GLU A 364 -3.59 -12.12 18.81
N ALA A 365 -4.63 -11.32 18.62
CA ALA A 365 -5.85 -11.44 19.40
C ALA A 365 -7.11 -11.24 18.53
N PRO A 366 -8.00 -12.24 18.44
CA PRO A 366 -7.83 -13.63 18.85
C PRO A 366 -6.95 -14.44 17.89
N ILE A 367 -6.43 -15.58 18.36
CA ILE A 367 -5.80 -16.57 17.48
C ILE A 367 -6.90 -17.21 16.62
N PRO A 368 -6.72 -17.33 15.30
CA PRO A 368 -7.69 -17.97 14.43
C PRO A 368 -8.02 -19.40 14.88
N GLY A 369 -9.30 -19.70 15.07
CA GLY A 369 -9.77 -21.02 15.48
C GLY A 369 -9.54 -21.40 16.95
N LYS A 370 -9.00 -20.50 17.80
CA LYS A 370 -8.77 -20.75 19.23
C LYS A 370 -9.36 -19.65 20.12
N SER A 371 -9.88 -20.02 21.28
CA SER A 371 -10.34 -19.07 22.31
C SER A 371 -9.17 -18.57 23.19
N ALA A 372 -8.10 -18.11 22.53
CA ALA A 372 -6.86 -17.69 23.17
C ALA A 372 -6.27 -16.46 22.49
N VAL A 373 -5.40 -15.78 23.21
CA VAL A 373 -4.59 -14.65 22.72
C VAL A 373 -3.14 -15.13 22.63
N GLY A 374 -2.50 -14.93 21.48
CA GLY A 374 -1.09 -15.26 21.27
C GLY A 374 -0.20 -14.06 21.61
N VAL A 375 0.72 -14.26 22.54
CA VAL A 375 1.80 -13.30 22.86
C VAL A 375 3.10 -13.83 22.28
N GLU A 376 3.60 -13.15 21.24
CA GLU A 376 4.78 -13.54 20.50
C GLU A 376 5.99 -12.76 21.03
N ILE A 377 6.98 -13.49 21.54
CA ILE A 377 8.18 -12.96 22.18
C ILE A 377 9.40 -13.47 21.41
N ALA A 378 10.37 -12.60 21.15
CA ALA A 378 11.60 -12.96 20.46
C ALA A 378 12.41 -13.96 21.30
N ASN A 379 12.94 -15.00 20.66
CA ASN A 379 13.85 -15.96 21.28
C ASN A 379 15.20 -15.27 21.56
N LYS A 380 15.83 -15.57 22.68
CA LYS A 380 17.21 -15.13 22.98
C LYS A 380 18.20 -15.76 22.01
N VAL A 381 17.98 -17.01 21.67
CA VAL A 381 18.76 -17.74 20.67
C VAL A 381 17.87 -17.98 19.46
N VAL A 382 18.13 -17.24 18.38
CA VAL A 382 17.43 -17.37 17.10
C VAL A 382 18.07 -18.50 16.31
N SER A 383 17.28 -19.47 15.87
CA SER A 383 17.69 -20.53 14.96
C SER A 383 17.56 -20.05 13.52
N MET A 384 18.64 -20.11 12.76
CA MET A 384 18.61 -19.84 11.33
C MET A 384 17.90 -21.00 10.61
N VAL A 385 16.98 -20.67 9.70
CA VAL A 385 16.30 -21.64 8.86
C VAL A 385 17.08 -21.77 7.55
N ALA A 386 17.78 -22.89 7.33
CA ALA A 386 18.51 -23.11 6.09
C ALA A 386 17.54 -23.39 4.93
N VAL A 387 17.82 -22.85 3.73
CA VAL A 387 17.00 -23.13 2.54
C VAL A 387 16.98 -24.64 2.22
N ARG A 388 18.09 -25.36 2.47
CA ARG A 388 18.20 -26.82 2.34
C ARG A 388 17.08 -27.53 3.08
N GLU A 389 16.79 -27.14 4.31
CA GLU A 389 15.78 -27.77 5.17
C GLU A 389 14.36 -27.67 4.59
N ILE A 390 14.08 -26.58 3.88
CA ILE A 390 12.78 -26.39 3.21
C ILE A 390 12.72 -27.16 1.88
N ILE A 391 13.83 -27.20 1.13
CA ILE A 391 13.89 -27.93 -0.14
C ILE A 391 13.81 -29.46 0.10
N GLU A 392 14.39 -29.98 1.17
CA GLU A 392 14.28 -31.38 1.58
C GLU A 392 12.94 -31.75 2.22
N SER A 393 12.09 -30.75 2.55
CA SER A 393 10.80 -31.02 3.20
C SER A 393 9.81 -31.76 2.29
N ALA A 394 8.94 -32.57 2.91
CA ALA A 394 7.90 -33.27 2.21
C ALA A 394 6.94 -32.30 1.47
N GLU A 395 6.70 -31.12 2.02
CA GLU A 395 5.88 -30.07 1.43
C GLU A 395 6.46 -29.57 0.10
N PHE A 396 7.78 -29.43 0.00
CA PHE A 396 8.43 -29.00 -1.24
C PHE A 396 8.53 -30.14 -2.25
N ILE A 397 9.00 -31.32 -1.83
CA ILE A 397 9.21 -32.47 -2.71
C ILE A 397 7.90 -32.93 -3.34
N ASN A 398 6.83 -33.11 -2.55
CA ASN A 398 5.53 -33.61 -3.01
C ASN A 398 4.71 -32.58 -3.78
N SER A 399 5.14 -31.32 -3.82
CA SER A 399 4.44 -30.31 -4.59
C SER A 399 4.56 -30.60 -6.10
N LYS A 400 3.42 -30.70 -6.79
CA LYS A 400 3.35 -30.96 -8.24
C LYS A 400 3.67 -29.71 -9.08
N SER A 401 3.60 -28.51 -8.48
CA SER A 401 3.82 -27.27 -9.21
C SER A 401 5.30 -27.05 -9.48
N LYS A 402 5.63 -26.71 -10.72
CA LYS A 402 6.97 -26.28 -11.15
C LYS A 402 7.34 -24.88 -10.62
N LEU A 403 6.39 -24.13 -10.10
CA LEU A 403 6.55 -22.78 -9.54
C LEU A 403 6.53 -22.78 -8.00
N THR A 404 6.79 -23.95 -7.38
CA THR A 404 6.88 -24.03 -5.92
C THR A 404 8.20 -23.43 -5.45
N VAL A 405 8.10 -22.53 -4.47
CA VAL A 405 9.25 -21.86 -3.85
C VAL A 405 9.27 -22.05 -2.33
N ALA A 406 10.46 -22.13 -1.76
CA ALA A 406 10.70 -22.22 -0.33
C ALA A 406 10.47 -20.84 0.32
N LEU A 407 9.62 -20.78 1.34
CA LEU A 407 9.38 -19.54 2.07
C LEU A 407 10.12 -19.52 3.41
N GLY A 408 10.04 -20.60 4.19
CA GLY A 408 10.67 -20.69 5.51
C GLY A 408 9.92 -21.61 6.45
N LYS A 409 9.87 -21.22 7.74
CA LYS A 409 9.12 -21.93 8.80
C LYS A 409 8.13 -21.02 9.49
N ASP A 410 6.95 -21.56 9.82
CA ASP A 410 5.96 -20.87 10.62
C ASP A 410 6.37 -20.80 12.10
N ILE A 411 5.53 -20.16 12.92
CA ILE A 411 5.73 -20.01 14.37
C ILE A 411 5.67 -21.35 15.14
N SER A 412 5.25 -22.44 14.50
CA SER A 412 5.25 -23.79 15.08
C SER A 412 6.43 -24.63 14.60
N GLY A 413 7.34 -24.05 13.82
CA GLY A 413 8.49 -24.74 13.23
C GLY A 413 8.16 -25.60 12.01
N LYS A 414 6.92 -25.55 11.48
CA LYS A 414 6.52 -26.28 10.28
C LYS A 414 7.07 -25.59 9.02
N CYS A 415 7.57 -26.40 8.06
CA CYS A 415 8.02 -25.88 6.78
C CYS A 415 6.87 -25.26 5.98
N VAL A 416 7.11 -24.08 5.42
CA VAL A 416 6.16 -23.33 4.60
C VAL A 416 6.74 -23.16 3.22
N VAL A 417 6.02 -23.70 2.24
CA VAL A 417 6.29 -23.51 0.81
C VAL A 417 5.11 -22.80 0.15
N THR A 418 5.35 -22.15 -0.95
CA THR A 418 4.28 -21.50 -1.68
C THR A 418 4.42 -21.70 -3.18
N ASP A 419 3.35 -21.50 -3.93
CA ASP A 419 3.25 -21.75 -5.36
C ASP A 419 2.94 -20.43 -6.08
N LEU A 420 3.90 -19.90 -6.86
CA LEU A 420 3.72 -18.69 -7.65
C LEU A 420 2.60 -18.82 -8.70
N GLY A 421 2.26 -20.05 -9.13
CA GLY A 421 1.12 -20.26 -10.02
C GLY A 421 -0.24 -20.01 -9.36
N LYS A 422 -0.34 -20.26 -8.04
CA LYS A 422 -1.53 -19.92 -7.24
C LYS A 422 -1.54 -18.47 -6.80
N MET A 423 -0.36 -17.86 -6.67
CA MET A 423 -0.14 -16.45 -6.39
C MET A 423 0.52 -15.79 -7.61
N PRO A 424 -0.21 -15.53 -8.67
CA PRO A 424 0.37 -15.18 -9.96
C PRO A 424 1.28 -13.95 -9.89
N HIS A 425 1.00 -13.04 -8.95
CA HIS A 425 1.79 -11.84 -8.74
C HIS A 425 1.98 -11.64 -7.23
N LEU A 426 3.22 -11.36 -6.85
CA LEU A 426 3.66 -11.25 -5.47
C LEU A 426 4.42 -9.95 -5.26
N LEU A 427 4.07 -9.21 -4.21
CA LEU A 427 4.80 -8.05 -3.74
C LEU A 427 5.60 -8.42 -2.49
N ILE A 428 6.91 -8.11 -2.49
CA ILE A 428 7.82 -8.30 -1.35
C ILE A 428 8.37 -6.94 -0.96
N ALA A 429 8.07 -6.47 0.25
CA ALA A 429 8.54 -5.17 0.69
C ALA A 429 9.06 -5.19 2.13
N GLY A 430 10.07 -4.36 2.41
CA GLY A 430 10.66 -4.23 3.73
C GLY A 430 11.86 -3.28 3.74
N SER A 431 12.26 -2.82 4.92
CA SER A 431 13.41 -1.92 5.08
C SER A 431 14.72 -2.60 4.69
N THR A 432 15.75 -1.81 4.42
CA THR A 432 17.12 -2.31 4.17
C THR A 432 17.59 -3.19 5.33
N GLY A 433 18.15 -4.36 5.02
CA GLY A 433 18.59 -5.33 6.04
C GLY A 433 17.45 -6.19 6.63
N ALA A 434 16.20 -6.03 6.23
CA ALA A 434 15.09 -6.86 6.69
C ALA A 434 15.11 -8.29 6.15
N GLY A 435 15.89 -8.57 5.08
CA GLY A 435 16.02 -9.89 4.45
C GLY A 435 15.33 -10.01 3.09
N LYS A 436 15.02 -8.88 2.41
CA LYS A 436 14.37 -8.85 1.10
C LYS A 436 15.15 -9.64 0.04
N SER A 437 16.43 -9.33 -0.15
CA SER A 437 17.29 -9.97 -1.14
C SER A 437 17.46 -11.47 -0.86
N VAL A 438 17.61 -11.86 0.41
CA VAL A 438 17.66 -13.27 0.80
C VAL A 438 16.36 -14.00 0.45
N CYS A 439 15.20 -13.38 0.65
CA CYS A 439 13.91 -13.95 0.29
C CYS A 439 13.78 -14.13 -1.24
N VAL A 440 14.18 -13.13 -2.04
CA VAL A 440 14.19 -13.23 -3.51
C VAL A 440 15.15 -14.32 -3.98
N ASN A 441 16.37 -14.36 -3.43
CA ASN A 441 17.35 -15.38 -3.74
C ASN A 441 16.87 -16.79 -3.38
N SER A 442 16.20 -16.97 -2.24
CA SER A 442 15.62 -18.26 -1.87
C SER A 442 14.56 -18.73 -2.87
N PHE A 443 13.82 -17.81 -3.48
CA PHE A 443 12.84 -18.14 -4.53
C PHE A 443 13.54 -18.57 -5.81
N ILE A 444 14.56 -17.84 -6.25
CA ILE A 444 15.32 -18.20 -7.45
C ILE A 444 15.98 -19.57 -7.26
N VAL A 445 16.70 -19.79 -6.16
CA VAL A 445 17.30 -21.09 -5.84
C VAL A 445 16.25 -22.18 -5.83
N SER A 446 15.09 -21.96 -5.20
CA SER A 446 14.00 -22.94 -5.21
C SER A 446 13.54 -23.33 -6.62
N LEU A 447 13.44 -22.35 -7.54
CA LEU A 447 13.06 -22.61 -8.94
C LEU A 447 14.13 -23.42 -9.65
N LEU A 448 15.42 -23.17 -9.43
CA LEU A 448 16.53 -23.95 -9.98
C LEU A 448 16.51 -25.40 -9.52
N TYR A 449 16.10 -25.67 -8.28
CA TYR A 449 15.93 -27.04 -7.75
C TYR A 449 14.63 -27.72 -8.21
N LYS A 450 13.60 -26.96 -8.64
CA LYS A 450 12.26 -27.50 -8.92
C LYS A 450 11.93 -27.65 -10.39
N SER A 451 12.54 -26.85 -11.26
CA SER A 451 12.13 -26.70 -12.67
C SER A 451 13.32 -26.71 -13.60
N SER A 452 13.12 -27.29 -14.80
CA SER A 452 14.04 -27.16 -15.92
C SER A 452 13.84 -25.83 -16.67
N PRO A 453 14.80 -25.40 -17.51
CA PRO A 453 14.65 -24.23 -18.37
C PRO A 453 13.48 -24.33 -19.36
N ASP A 454 13.04 -25.54 -19.72
CA ASP A 454 11.89 -25.79 -20.60
C ASP A 454 10.55 -25.59 -19.87
N ASP A 455 10.54 -25.77 -18.56
CA ASP A 455 9.35 -25.56 -17.72
C ASP A 455 9.19 -24.09 -17.30
N VAL A 456 10.33 -23.44 -16.92
CA VAL A 456 10.35 -22.09 -16.35
C VAL A 456 11.51 -21.29 -16.91
N LYS A 457 11.20 -20.11 -17.43
CA LYS A 457 12.17 -19.09 -17.83
C LYS A 457 12.10 -17.88 -16.89
N LEU A 458 13.20 -17.17 -16.77
CA LEU A 458 13.35 -16.02 -15.86
C LEU A 458 13.66 -14.76 -16.66
N LEU A 459 12.98 -13.67 -16.32
CA LEU A 459 13.32 -12.32 -16.73
C LEU A 459 13.65 -11.52 -15.46
N MET A 460 14.90 -11.14 -15.28
CA MET A 460 15.37 -10.47 -14.07
C MET A 460 15.73 -9.03 -14.34
N ILE A 461 15.27 -8.14 -13.45
CA ILE A 461 15.49 -6.69 -13.50
C ILE A 461 16.11 -6.25 -12.17
N ASP A 462 17.37 -5.77 -12.24
CA ASP A 462 18.15 -5.29 -11.10
C ASP A 462 18.79 -3.93 -11.42
N PRO A 463 18.11 -2.82 -11.17
CA PRO A 463 18.62 -1.48 -11.50
C PRO A 463 19.83 -1.07 -10.64
N LYS A 464 20.14 -1.81 -9.57
CA LYS A 464 21.28 -1.53 -8.68
C LYS A 464 22.54 -2.30 -9.03
N VAL A 465 22.44 -3.35 -9.86
CA VAL A 465 23.57 -4.22 -10.27
C VAL A 465 24.26 -4.90 -9.08
N VAL A 466 23.51 -5.23 -8.03
CA VAL A 466 24.12 -5.76 -6.79
C VAL A 466 23.65 -7.18 -6.47
N GLU A 467 22.36 -7.46 -6.64
CA GLU A 467 21.73 -8.65 -6.05
C GLU A 467 21.58 -9.80 -7.06
N LEU A 468 21.19 -9.51 -8.30
CA LEU A 468 20.82 -10.53 -9.28
C LEU A 468 21.90 -10.83 -10.32
N GLY A 469 22.97 -10.04 -10.39
CA GLY A 469 24.04 -10.18 -11.36
C GLY A 469 24.75 -11.54 -11.34
N VAL A 470 24.80 -12.23 -10.19
CA VAL A 470 25.38 -13.57 -10.00
C VAL A 470 24.70 -14.63 -10.89
N TYR A 471 23.42 -14.45 -11.20
CA TYR A 471 22.63 -15.39 -12.01
C TYR A 471 22.86 -15.27 -13.51
N ASN A 472 23.60 -14.27 -14.02
CA ASN A 472 23.92 -14.17 -15.45
C ASN A 472 24.57 -15.46 -15.96
N GLY A 473 24.07 -15.98 -17.07
CA GLY A 473 24.55 -17.21 -17.71
C GLY A 473 23.83 -18.48 -17.31
N ILE A 474 22.87 -18.47 -16.36
CA ILE A 474 22.05 -19.66 -16.09
C ILE A 474 21.08 -19.95 -17.27
N PRO A 475 20.80 -21.22 -17.60
CA PRO A 475 19.99 -21.58 -18.76
C PRO A 475 18.51 -21.16 -18.65
N HIS A 476 18.07 -20.78 -17.46
CA HIS A 476 16.71 -20.27 -17.22
C HIS A 476 16.52 -18.83 -17.67
N LEU A 477 17.59 -18.01 -17.79
CA LEU A 477 17.46 -16.60 -18.20
C LEU A 477 17.09 -16.48 -19.67
N LEU A 478 16.09 -15.64 -19.95
CA LEU A 478 15.71 -15.22 -21.32
C LEU A 478 16.73 -14.26 -21.94
N VAL A 479 17.19 -13.31 -21.14
CA VAL A 479 18.17 -12.28 -21.49
C VAL A 479 19.10 -12.06 -20.30
N PRO A 480 20.27 -11.43 -20.48
CA PRO A 480 21.08 -11.00 -19.33
C PRO A 480 20.26 -10.15 -18.37
N VAL A 481 20.60 -10.19 -17.07
CA VAL A 481 19.92 -9.37 -16.05
C VAL A 481 19.88 -7.92 -16.52
N VAL A 482 18.68 -7.35 -16.60
CA VAL A 482 18.44 -5.99 -17.08
C VAL A 482 18.78 -5.00 -15.96
N THR A 483 19.80 -4.17 -16.19
CA THR A 483 20.33 -3.26 -15.16
C THR A 483 20.01 -1.79 -15.43
N ASP A 484 19.75 -1.41 -16.66
CA ASP A 484 19.36 -0.05 -17.02
C ASP A 484 17.86 0.17 -16.74
N PRO A 485 17.47 1.20 -15.97
CA PRO A 485 16.06 1.48 -15.70
C PRO A 485 15.20 1.73 -16.94
N ARG A 486 15.77 2.27 -18.02
CA ARG A 486 15.07 2.50 -19.30
C ARG A 486 14.85 1.19 -20.05
N LYS A 487 15.91 0.36 -20.13
CA LYS A 487 15.78 -1.00 -20.69
C LYS A 487 14.82 -1.86 -19.86
N SER A 488 14.67 -1.56 -18.57
CA SER A 488 13.68 -2.23 -17.69
C SER A 488 12.25 -1.96 -18.12
N ALA A 489 11.91 -0.73 -18.53
CA ALA A 489 10.61 -0.41 -19.11
C ALA A 489 10.41 -1.16 -20.44
N GLY A 490 11.46 -1.22 -21.29
CA GLY A 490 11.47 -2.01 -22.52
C GLY A 490 11.25 -3.51 -22.27
N ALA A 491 11.87 -4.08 -21.22
CA ALA A 491 11.69 -5.48 -20.81
C ALA A 491 10.25 -5.80 -20.37
N LEU A 492 9.63 -4.89 -19.60
CA LEU A 492 8.23 -5.04 -19.23
C LEU A 492 7.28 -4.86 -20.41
N ASN A 493 7.57 -3.94 -21.32
CA ASN A 493 6.84 -3.81 -22.59
C ASN A 493 6.92 -5.08 -23.43
N TRP A 494 8.14 -5.65 -23.57
CA TRP A 494 8.32 -6.93 -24.22
C TRP A 494 7.47 -8.03 -23.57
N ALA A 495 7.47 -8.10 -22.25
CA ALA A 495 6.66 -9.08 -21.51
C ALA A 495 5.15 -8.93 -21.76
N VAL A 496 4.64 -7.69 -21.88
CA VAL A 496 3.25 -7.42 -22.28
C VAL A 496 2.98 -7.92 -23.70
N ASN A 497 3.89 -7.67 -24.64
CA ASN A 497 3.74 -8.12 -26.03
C ASN A 497 3.81 -9.65 -26.14
N GLU A 498 4.70 -10.31 -25.41
CA GLU A 498 4.77 -11.77 -25.31
C GLU A 498 3.46 -12.36 -24.76
N MET A 499 2.92 -11.78 -23.70
CA MET A 499 1.62 -12.15 -23.15
C MET A 499 0.50 -12.07 -24.21
N LEU A 500 0.43 -10.97 -24.94
CA LEU A 500 -0.56 -10.79 -26.02
C LEU A 500 -0.33 -11.76 -27.19
N GLY A 501 0.92 -12.06 -27.52
CA GLY A 501 1.31 -13.08 -28.50
C GLY A 501 0.79 -14.48 -28.09
N ARG A 502 0.99 -14.87 -26.82
CA ARG A 502 0.49 -16.13 -26.27
C ARG A 502 -1.04 -16.23 -26.36
N TYR A 503 -1.76 -15.18 -26.07
CA TYR A 503 -3.23 -15.15 -26.21
C TYR A 503 -3.68 -15.32 -27.66
N LYS A 504 -2.97 -14.76 -28.64
CA LYS A 504 -3.26 -15.01 -30.06
C LYS A 504 -3.10 -16.48 -30.41
N ILE A 505 -2.00 -17.12 -29.95
CA ILE A 505 -1.75 -18.55 -30.17
C ILE A 505 -2.81 -19.41 -29.46
N PHE A 506 -3.21 -19.05 -28.24
CA PHE A 506 -4.30 -19.78 -27.53
C PHE A 506 -5.62 -19.70 -28.27
N ALA A 507 -5.96 -18.51 -28.81
CA ALA A 507 -7.16 -18.33 -29.62
C ALA A 507 -7.14 -19.17 -30.92
N GLU A 508 -5.98 -19.30 -31.58
CA GLU A 508 -5.81 -20.12 -32.79
C GLU A 508 -6.04 -21.60 -32.52
N VAL A 509 -5.58 -22.11 -31.37
CA VAL A 509 -5.70 -23.51 -30.96
C VAL A 509 -7.03 -23.79 -30.26
N GLY A 510 -7.76 -22.75 -29.83
CA GLY A 510 -9.03 -22.87 -29.11
C GLY A 510 -8.86 -23.25 -27.64
N VAL A 511 -7.74 -22.88 -27.01
CA VAL A 511 -7.46 -23.14 -25.60
C VAL A 511 -7.49 -21.85 -24.78
N ARG A 512 -7.58 -21.95 -23.43
CA ARG A 512 -7.78 -20.78 -22.56
C ARG A 512 -6.55 -20.37 -21.77
N ASP A 513 -5.60 -21.27 -21.57
CA ASP A 513 -4.43 -21.06 -20.74
C ASP A 513 -3.24 -21.92 -21.19
N ILE A 514 -2.05 -21.60 -20.66
CA ILE A 514 -0.78 -22.25 -20.96
C ILE A 514 -0.80 -23.76 -20.64
N SER A 515 -1.49 -24.19 -19.58
CA SER A 515 -1.54 -25.59 -19.17
C SER A 515 -2.34 -26.42 -20.19
N SER A 516 -3.47 -25.87 -20.65
CA SER A 516 -4.28 -26.44 -21.70
C SER A 516 -3.55 -26.47 -23.04
N TYR A 517 -2.78 -25.41 -23.36
CA TYR A 517 -1.94 -25.33 -24.55
C TYR A 517 -0.83 -26.39 -24.52
N ASN A 518 -0.07 -26.49 -23.45
CA ASN A 518 1.00 -27.48 -23.31
C ASN A 518 0.44 -28.93 -23.38
N SER A 519 -0.71 -29.17 -22.75
CA SER A 519 -1.39 -30.47 -22.86
C SER A 519 -1.90 -30.79 -24.29
N PHE A 520 -2.30 -29.75 -25.05
CA PHE A 520 -2.65 -29.90 -26.46
C PHE A 520 -1.42 -30.29 -27.29
N VAL A 521 -0.28 -29.61 -27.12
CA VAL A 521 0.98 -29.89 -27.81
C VAL A 521 1.48 -31.31 -27.48
N GLU A 522 1.41 -31.74 -26.22
CA GLU A 522 1.82 -33.07 -25.78
C GLU A 522 0.99 -34.20 -26.48
N LYS A 523 -0.31 -33.96 -26.67
CA LYS A 523 -1.21 -34.92 -27.30
C LYS A 523 -1.09 -34.92 -28.82
N ASN A 524 -0.71 -33.78 -29.44
CA ASN A 524 -0.67 -33.59 -30.88
C ASN A 524 0.76 -33.19 -31.30
N LYS A 525 1.71 -34.13 -31.21
CA LYS A 525 3.13 -33.89 -31.52
C LYS A 525 3.41 -33.43 -32.97
N GLU A 526 2.48 -33.65 -33.88
CA GLU A 526 2.54 -33.25 -35.30
C GLU A 526 1.83 -31.90 -35.57
N ALA A 527 1.33 -31.23 -34.52
CA ALA A 527 0.64 -29.95 -34.69
C ALA A 527 1.61 -28.90 -35.19
N VAL A 528 1.28 -28.26 -36.31
CA VAL A 528 2.02 -27.15 -36.88
C VAL A 528 1.25 -25.84 -36.73
N ASP A 529 1.98 -24.73 -36.79
CA ASP A 529 1.38 -23.39 -36.85
C ASP A 529 0.91 -23.04 -38.28
N LYS A 530 0.43 -21.82 -38.51
CA LYS A 530 -0.01 -21.32 -39.81
C LYS A 530 1.12 -21.25 -40.85
N ASN A 531 2.37 -21.25 -40.41
CA ASN A 531 3.57 -21.18 -41.26
C ASN A 531 4.13 -22.58 -41.55
N GLY A 532 3.55 -23.64 -40.96
CA GLY A 532 4.04 -25.01 -41.08
C GLY A 532 5.13 -25.40 -40.07
N GLU A 533 5.45 -24.51 -39.10
CA GLU A 533 6.42 -24.79 -38.05
C GLU A 533 5.82 -25.63 -36.91
N PRO A 534 6.58 -26.60 -36.34
CA PRO A 534 6.07 -27.43 -35.25
C PRO A 534 5.75 -26.59 -34.01
N ARG A 535 4.57 -26.85 -33.41
CA ARG A 535 4.20 -26.19 -32.15
C ARG A 535 4.94 -26.80 -30.98
N ASN A 536 5.74 -25.98 -30.29
CA ASN A 536 6.48 -26.39 -29.11
C ASN A 536 5.75 -26.01 -27.82
N LYS A 537 6.06 -26.70 -26.71
CA LYS A 537 5.61 -26.32 -25.38
C LYS A 537 6.10 -24.93 -25.03
N MET A 538 5.29 -24.18 -24.31
CA MET A 538 5.66 -22.87 -23.78
C MET A 538 6.13 -22.99 -22.33
N ALA A 539 7.31 -22.46 -22.03
CA ALA A 539 7.77 -22.29 -20.67
C ALA A 539 6.96 -21.20 -19.95
N ARG A 540 6.76 -21.38 -18.65
CA ARG A 540 6.27 -20.28 -17.80
C ARG A 540 7.36 -19.24 -17.62
N ILE A 541 6.98 -17.97 -17.53
CA ILE A 541 7.93 -16.88 -17.34
C ILE A 541 7.74 -16.29 -15.96
N VAL A 542 8.80 -16.26 -15.14
CA VAL A 542 8.82 -15.53 -13.86
C VAL A 542 9.63 -14.27 -14.05
N ILE A 543 8.96 -13.13 -13.90
CA ILE A 543 9.56 -11.80 -14.00
C ILE A 543 9.88 -11.34 -12.59
N ILE A 544 11.15 -11.06 -12.29
CA ILE A 544 11.62 -10.64 -10.97
C ILE A 544 12.15 -9.22 -11.05
N ILE A 545 11.57 -8.32 -10.28
CA ILE A 545 12.02 -6.93 -10.12
C ILE A 545 12.59 -6.80 -8.72
N ASP A 546 13.92 -6.57 -8.59
CA ASP A 546 14.55 -6.44 -7.28
C ASP A 546 14.18 -5.13 -6.57
N GLU A 547 14.12 -4.02 -7.31
CA GLU A 547 13.77 -2.73 -6.69
C GLU A 547 12.83 -1.91 -7.58
N LEU A 548 11.54 -1.97 -7.26
CA LEU A 548 10.51 -1.24 -7.99
C LEU A 548 10.68 0.28 -7.86
N SER A 549 11.16 0.79 -6.70
CA SER A 549 11.26 2.23 -6.48
C SER A 549 12.14 2.93 -7.51
N ASP A 550 13.22 2.28 -7.94
CA ASP A 550 14.16 2.88 -8.86
C ASP A 550 13.58 2.94 -10.29
N LEU A 551 12.75 1.96 -10.66
CA LEU A 551 12.00 1.98 -11.92
C LEU A 551 10.91 3.06 -11.91
N MET A 552 10.18 3.19 -10.80
CA MET A 552 9.14 4.22 -10.62
C MET A 552 9.72 5.65 -10.61
N MET A 553 11.00 5.82 -10.27
CA MET A 553 11.68 7.12 -10.38
C MET A 553 12.09 7.44 -11.81
N ALA A 554 12.35 6.44 -12.64
CA ALA A 554 12.80 6.63 -14.02
C ALA A 554 11.64 6.81 -15.01
N ALA A 555 10.60 5.98 -14.92
CA ALA A 555 9.47 5.95 -15.85
C ALA A 555 8.16 5.53 -15.15
N PRO A 556 7.62 6.36 -14.23
CA PRO A 556 6.52 5.95 -13.36
C PRO A 556 5.26 5.50 -14.11
N ASN A 557 4.82 6.26 -15.10
CA ASN A 557 3.59 6.01 -15.83
C ASN A 557 3.67 4.73 -16.68
N GLU A 558 4.80 4.50 -17.33
CA GLU A 558 5.02 3.32 -18.18
C GLU A 558 5.11 2.05 -17.35
N ILE A 559 5.91 2.09 -16.27
CA ILE A 559 6.10 0.97 -15.36
C ILE A 559 4.77 0.59 -14.70
N GLU A 560 3.99 1.57 -14.21
CA GLU A 560 2.69 1.31 -13.62
C GLU A 560 1.71 0.68 -14.62
N ASP A 561 1.66 1.17 -15.87
CA ASP A 561 0.78 0.62 -16.92
C ASP A 561 1.18 -0.82 -17.28
N TYR A 562 2.47 -1.10 -17.49
CA TYR A 562 2.94 -2.46 -17.82
C TYR A 562 2.71 -3.43 -16.66
N VAL A 563 3.02 -3.05 -15.44
CA VAL A 563 2.75 -3.85 -14.25
C VAL A 563 1.25 -4.10 -14.12
N CYS A 564 0.41 -3.10 -14.33
CA CYS A 564 -1.04 -3.23 -14.29
C CYS A 564 -1.55 -4.24 -15.33
N ARG A 565 -1.13 -4.11 -16.59
CA ARG A 565 -1.54 -5.03 -17.69
C ARG A 565 -1.09 -6.47 -17.42
N LEU A 566 0.17 -6.66 -17.01
CA LEU A 566 0.68 -7.99 -16.66
C LEU A 566 -0.12 -8.60 -15.50
N THR A 567 -0.36 -7.85 -14.43
CA THR A 567 -1.05 -8.37 -13.26
C THR A 567 -2.52 -8.69 -13.51
N GLN A 568 -3.17 -8.03 -14.46
CA GLN A 568 -4.55 -8.32 -14.85
C GLN A 568 -4.69 -9.56 -15.75
N MET A 569 -3.73 -9.81 -16.64
CA MET A 569 -3.92 -10.78 -17.71
C MET A 569 -2.87 -11.89 -17.74
N ALA A 570 -1.70 -11.75 -17.16
CA ALA A 570 -0.57 -12.66 -17.38
C ALA A 570 -0.74 -14.07 -16.80
N ARG A 571 -1.62 -14.27 -15.83
CA ARG A 571 -1.85 -15.57 -15.15
C ARG A 571 -2.15 -16.69 -16.13
N ALA A 572 -3.10 -16.51 -17.04
CA ALA A 572 -3.47 -17.53 -18.01
C ALA A 572 -2.39 -17.76 -19.09
N ALA A 573 -1.61 -16.72 -19.41
CA ALA A 573 -0.44 -16.81 -20.29
C ALA A 573 0.77 -17.51 -19.64
N GLY A 574 0.69 -17.87 -18.35
CA GLY A 574 1.78 -18.52 -17.60
C GLY A 574 2.92 -17.55 -17.27
N MET A 575 2.61 -16.28 -17.06
CA MET A 575 3.60 -15.27 -16.69
C MET A 575 3.31 -14.77 -15.29
N HIS A 576 4.35 -14.67 -14.46
CA HIS A 576 4.25 -14.42 -13.03
C HIS A 576 5.21 -13.31 -12.64
N LEU A 577 4.73 -12.35 -11.86
CA LEU A 577 5.51 -11.16 -11.49
C LEU A 577 5.83 -11.18 -9.99
N VAL A 578 7.10 -11.14 -9.66
CA VAL A 578 7.62 -10.96 -8.29
C VAL A 578 8.23 -9.57 -8.21
N ILE A 579 7.56 -8.69 -7.49
CA ILE A 579 7.97 -7.28 -7.32
C ILE A 579 8.56 -7.12 -5.94
N ALA A 580 9.80 -6.67 -5.86
CA ALA A 580 10.42 -6.35 -4.59
C ALA A 580 10.72 -4.85 -4.47
N THR A 581 10.69 -4.31 -3.25
CA THR A 581 11.08 -2.93 -2.96
C THR A 581 11.54 -2.75 -1.52
N GLN A 582 12.53 -1.88 -1.33
CA GLN A 582 12.99 -1.44 0.00
C GLN A 582 12.32 -0.14 0.45
N ARG A 583 11.53 0.50 -0.43
CA ARG A 583 10.82 1.76 -0.16
C ARG A 583 9.30 1.54 -0.18
N PRO A 584 8.70 1.14 0.94
CA PRO A 584 7.27 0.87 1.04
C PRO A 584 6.45 2.17 1.15
N SER A 585 6.67 3.13 0.26
CA SER A 585 5.91 4.38 0.18
C SER A 585 4.71 4.26 -0.77
N VAL A 586 3.72 5.13 -0.63
CA VAL A 586 2.51 5.14 -1.47
C VAL A 586 2.84 5.51 -2.92
N ASP A 587 3.91 6.28 -3.14
CA ASP A 587 4.38 6.66 -4.48
C ASP A 587 5.00 5.49 -5.25
N VAL A 588 5.51 4.47 -4.53
CA VAL A 588 6.08 3.25 -5.12
C VAL A 588 5.04 2.13 -5.18
N ILE A 589 4.36 1.88 -4.07
CA ILE A 589 3.29 0.88 -3.97
C ILE A 589 1.95 1.61 -4.12
N THR A 590 1.64 1.98 -5.36
CA THR A 590 0.44 2.75 -5.67
C THR A 590 -0.84 1.96 -5.43
N GLY A 591 -1.98 2.66 -5.38
CA GLY A 591 -3.29 2.02 -5.26
C GLY A 591 -3.59 1.05 -6.40
N VAL A 592 -3.10 1.34 -7.61
CA VAL A 592 -3.27 0.48 -8.80
C VAL A 592 -2.49 -0.82 -8.65
N ILE A 593 -1.22 -0.74 -8.24
CA ILE A 593 -0.37 -1.92 -7.98
C ILE A 593 -0.99 -2.78 -6.88
N LYS A 594 -1.43 -2.18 -5.77
CA LYS A 594 -2.05 -2.91 -4.65
C LYS A 594 -3.34 -3.64 -5.03
N ALA A 595 -4.15 -3.04 -5.89
CA ALA A 595 -5.40 -3.64 -6.36
C ALA A 595 -5.17 -4.89 -7.22
N ASN A 596 -4.05 -4.93 -7.95
CA ASN A 596 -3.75 -5.98 -8.93
C ASN A 596 -2.73 -7.02 -8.42
N VAL A 597 -1.99 -6.72 -7.33
CA VAL A 597 -1.05 -7.65 -6.67
C VAL A 597 -1.56 -8.01 -5.27
N PRO A 598 -2.45 -9.00 -5.16
CA PRO A 598 -3.11 -9.32 -3.90
C PRO A 598 -2.26 -10.15 -2.93
N SER A 599 -1.26 -10.91 -3.43
CA SER A 599 -0.36 -11.68 -2.57
C SER A 599 0.82 -10.83 -2.14
N ARG A 600 1.11 -10.81 -0.84
CA ARG A 600 2.09 -9.87 -0.28
C ARG A 600 2.95 -10.51 0.80
N ILE A 601 4.21 -10.14 0.82
CA ILE A 601 5.17 -10.42 1.88
C ILE A 601 5.65 -9.09 2.43
N ALA A 602 5.39 -8.82 3.69
CA ALA A 602 5.98 -7.70 4.41
C ALA A 602 7.09 -8.23 5.34
N LEU A 603 8.29 -7.83 5.08
CA LEU A 603 9.42 -7.95 5.99
C LEU A 603 9.39 -6.81 7.01
N ALA A 604 10.36 -6.76 7.93
CA ALA A 604 10.43 -5.70 8.93
C ALA A 604 10.47 -4.30 8.28
N VAL A 605 9.66 -3.38 8.79
CA VAL A 605 9.58 -1.98 8.36
C VAL A 605 9.72 -1.04 9.55
N SER A 606 10.03 0.23 9.27
CA SER A 606 10.32 1.23 10.31
C SER A 606 9.05 1.77 10.97
N SER A 607 7.91 1.76 10.29
CA SER A 607 6.68 2.36 10.79
C SER A 607 5.43 1.53 10.51
N GLN A 608 4.38 1.75 11.32
CA GLN A 608 3.07 1.17 11.08
C GLN A 608 2.44 1.67 9.76
N ILE A 609 2.83 2.86 9.30
CA ILE A 609 2.35 3.42 8.02
C ILE A 609 2.88 2.56 6.87
N ASP A 610 4.18 2.21 6.90
CA ASP A 610 4.81 1.34 5.90
C ASP A 610 4.16 -0.04 5.90
N SER A 611 3.89 -0.61 7.09
CA SER A 611 3.15 -1.87 7.20
C SER A 611 1.77 -1.80 6.53
N ARG A 612 1.02 -0.72 6.77
CA ARG A 612 -0.28 -0.50 6.11
C ARG A 612 -0.16 -0.26 4.61
N THR A 613 0.92 0.36 4.17
CA THR A 613 1.17 0.53 2.73
C THR A 613 1.33 -0.82 2.04
N ILE A 614 2.00 -1.79 2.69
CA ILE A 614 2.21 -3.13 2.12
C ILE A 614 0.98 -4.04 2.31
N LEU A 615 0.50 -4.18 3.55
CA LEU A 615 -0.46 -5.22 3.95
C LEU A 615 -1.90 -4.72 4.16
N ASP A 616 -2.14 -3.41 4.03
CA ASP A 616 -3.37 -2.71 4.45
C ASP A 616 -3.67 -2.83 5.95
N MET A 617 -2.71 -3.33 6.74
CA MET A 617 -2.78 -3.47 8.20
C MET A 617 -1.41 -3.25 8.87
N GLY A 618 -1.41 -2.90 10.15
CA GLY A 618 -0.19 -2.82 10.95
C GLY A 618 0.32 -4.21 11.33
N GLY A 619 1.57 -4.30 11.78
CA GLY A 619 2.19 -5.51 12.34
C GLY A 619 3.59 -5.80 11.82
N ALA A 620 3.95 -5.35 10.60
CA ALA A 620 5.30 -5.54 10.06
C ALA A 620 6.35 -4.65 10.77
N GLU A 621 5.94 -3.57 11.42
CA GLU A 621 6.78 -2.75 12.28
C GLU A 621 7.22 -3.45 13.59
N LYS A 622 6.60 -4.59 13.92
CA LYS A 622 6.91 -5.40 15.09
C LYS A 622 7.71 -6.67 14.76
N LEU A 623 8.16 -6.79 13.51
CA LEU A 623 9.01 -7.90 13.06
C LEU A 623 10.46 -7.68 13.47
N LEU A 624 11.19 -8.78 13.64
CA LEU A 624 12.57 -8.78 14.15
C LEU A 624 13.63 -8.45 13.08
N GLY A 625 13.24 -8.43 11.80
CA GLY A 625 14.19 -8.37 10.68
C GLY A 625 14.82 -9.73 10.37
N ARG A 626 15.88 -9.74 9.53
CA ARG A 626 16.61 -10.96 9.14
C ARG A 626 15.71 -12.09 8.61
N GLY A 627 14.76 -11.72 7.76
CA GLY A 627 13.84 -12.68 7.14
C GLY A 627 12.55 -12.96 7.92
N ASP A 628 12.35 -12.38 9.12
CA ASP A 628 11.06 -12.43 9.80
C ASP A 628 10.03 -11.64 9.00
N MET A 629 8.94 -12.30 8.60
CA MET A 629 7.98 -11.74 7.64
C MET A 629 6.53 -12.03 8.02
N LEU A 630 5.65 -11.20 7.50
CA LEU A 630 4.21 -11.44 7.43
C LEU A 630 3.83 -11.79 5.99
N PHE A 631 3.42 -13.02 5.78
CA PHE A 631 2.98 -13.55 4.50
C PHE A 631 1.46 -13.54 4.37
N SER A 632 0.95 -12.83 3.38
CA SER A 632 -0.47 -12.70 3.07
C SER A 632 -0.72 -13.23 1.64
N PRO A 633 -0.98 -14.54 1.46
CA PRO A 633 -1.35 -15.07 0.17
C PRO A 633 -2.77 -14.64 -0.24
N LEU A 634 -3.08 -14.72 -1.52
CA LEU A 634 -4.41 -14.45 -2.06
C LEU A 634 -5.49 -15.22 -1.31
N GLY A 635 -6.51 -14.53 -0.80
CA GLY A 635 -7.64 -15.12 -0.07
C GLY A 635 -7.41 -15.34 1.43
N ALA A 636 -6.23 -15.02 1.96
CA ALA A 636 -5.99 -15.10 3.40
C ALA A 636 -6.72 -13.96 4.15
N ILE A 637 -7.42 -14.30 5.23
CA ILE A 637 -8.09 -13.31 6.10
C ILE A 637 -7.08 -12.56 6.95
N LYS A 638 -6.01 -13.23 7.39
CA LYS A 638 -4.92 -12.64 8.18
C LYS A 638 -3.59 -13.12 7.63
N PRO A 639 -2.55 -12.30 7.65
CA PRO A 639 -1.21 -12.72 7.28
C PRO A 639 -0.66 -13.72 8.30
N MET A 640 0.09 -14.69 7.81
CA MET A 640 0.82 -15.68 8.58
C MET A 640 2.25 -15.16 8.86
N ARG A 641 2.71 -15.27 10.09
CA ARG A 641 4.11 -14.96 10.40
C ARG A 641 5.00 -16.15 10.05
N VAL A 642 6.04 -15.88 9.30
CA VAL A 642 7.00 -16.89 8.82
C VAL A 642 8.41 -16.36 9.05
N GLN A 643 9.28 -17.21 9.59
CA GLN A 643 10.72 -16.95 9.54
C GLN A 643 11.23 -17.44 8.19
N GLY A 644 11.66 -16.51 7.34
CA GLY A 644 12.18 -16.80 6.01
C GLY A 644 13.43 -17.66 6.08
N CYS A 645 13.58 -18.51 5.06
CA CYS A 645 14.78 -19.31 4.92
C CYS A 645 15.95 -18.43 4.47
N TYR A 646 17.14 -18.83 4.89
CA TYR A 646 18.41 -18.18 4.60
C TYR A 646 19.19 -19.02 3.60
N VAL A 647 19.77 -18.34 2.63
CA VAL A 647 20.75 -18.87 1.69
C VAL A 647 21.95 -17.92 1.67
N ASP A 648 23.14 -18.48 1.75
CA ASP A 648 24.41 -17.75 1.74
C ASP A 648 24.85 -17.44 0.30
N GLU A 649 25.59 -16.35 0.09
CA GLU A 649 26.16 -15.99 -1.21
C GLU A 649 27.01 -17.11 -1.80
N GLN A 650 27.83 -17.79 -0.98
CA GLN A 650 28.63 -18.93 -1.40
C GLN A 650 27.76 -20.14 -1.83
N GLU A 651 26.62 -20.36 -1.20
CA GLU A 651 25.66 -21.39 -1.62
C GLU A 651 25.07 -21.05 -3.00
N ILE A 652 24.69 -19.79 -3.19
CA ILE A 652 24.18 -19.29 -4.48
C ILE A 652 25.23 -19.50 -5.58
N GLU A 653 26.48 -19.10 -5.34
CA GLU A 653 27.56 -19.28 -6.30
C GLU A 653 27.80 -20.76 -6.65
N ARG A 654 27.80 -21.66 -5.66
CA ARG A 654 27.96 -23.12 -5.91
C ARG A 654 26.82 -23.66 -6.78
N VAL A 655 25.58 -23.28 -6.47
CA VAL A 655 24.39 -23.72 -7.24
C VAL A 655 24.43 -23.14 -8.64
N VAL A 656 24.71 -21.87 -8.80
CA VAL A 656 24.78 -21.18 -10.09
C VAL A 656 25.89 -21.75 -10.97
N ASN A 657 27.09 -21.98 -10.44
CA ASN A 657 28.20 -22.58 -11.17
C ASN A 657 27.87 -24.00 -11.62
N TYR A 658 27.24 -24.79 -10.75
CA TYR A 658 26.81 -26.15 -11.11
C TYR A 658 25.78 -26.16 -12.25
N VAL A 659 24.82 -25.24 -12.23
CA VAL A 659 23.76 -25.13 -13.25
C VAL A 659 24.28 -24.61 -14.57
N LYS A 660 25.36 -23.80 -14.56
CA LYS A 660 26.02 -23.29 -15.77
C LYS A 660 26.95 -24.35 -16.40
N ASP A 661 27.43 -25.31 -15.61
CA ASP A 661 28.42 -26.28 -16.06
C ASP A 661 27.85 -27.21 -17.16
N GLY A 662 28.36 -27.06 -18.37
CA GLY A 662 27.94 -27.83 -19.54
C GLY A 662 26.79 -27.29 -20.37
N LEU A 663 26.28 -26.10 -20.06
CA LEU A 663 25.23 -25.43 -20.84
C LEU A 663 25.67 -24.00 -21.17
N GLU A 664 26.09 -23.74 -22.43
CA GLU A 664 26.21 -22.38 -22.93
C GLU A 664 24.81 -21.79 -23.09
N ASN A 665 24.49 -20.74 -22.36
CA ASN A 665 23.21 -20.07 -22.52
C ASN A 665 23.30 -19.09 -23.71
N GLU A 666 22.78 -19.49 -24.85
CA GLU A 666 22.55 -18.59 -25.98
C GLU A 666 21.31 -17.75 -25.67
N TYR A 667 21.53 -16.47 -25.40
CA TYR A 667 20.44 -15.51 -25.21
C TYR A 667 19.73 -15.24 -26.55
N ASP A 668 18.42 -15.10 -26.50
CA ASP A 668 17.62 -14.78 -27.69
C ASP A 668 17.83 -13.31 -28.12
N GLU A 669 18.58 -13.10 -29.19
CA GLU A 669 18.86 -11.78 -29.76
C GLU A 669 17.58 -11.04 -30.18
N SER A 670 16.53 -11.76 -30.54
CA SER A 670 15.23 -11.16 -30.88
C SER A 670 14.57 -10.50 -29.67
N ILE A 671 14.71 -11.11 -28.50
CA ILE A 671 14.22 -10.55 -27.24
C ILE A 671 15.03 -9.32 -26.84
N ILE A 672 16.37 -9.40 -26.93
CA ILE A 672 17.26 -8.28 -26.61
C ILE A 672 16.94 -7.08 -27.50
N SER A 673 16.84 -7.29 -28.83
CA SER A 673 16.48 -6.22 -29.78
C SER A 673 15.04 -5.71 -29.59
N GLY A 674 14.13 -6.57 -29.13
CA GLY A 674 12.77 -6.18 -28.75
C GLY A 674 12.74 -5.24 -27.53
N ILE A 675 13.57 -5.54 -26.53
CA ILE A 675 13.73 -4.71 -25.31
C ILE A 675 14.36 -3.35 -25.66
N GLU A 676 15.38 -3.33 -26.52
CA GLU A 676 16.05 -2.09 -26.95
C GLU A 676 15.12 -1.19 -27.76
N ARG A 677 14.38 -1.73 -28.71
CA ARG A 677 13.34 -0.97 -29.44
C ARG A 677 12.23 -0.44 -28.51
N GLY A 678 11.82 -1.21 -27.52
CA GLY A 678 10.86 -0.76 -26.52
C GLY A 678 11.38 0.41 -25.67
N ALA A 679 12.68 0.41 -25.36
CA ALA A 679 13.33 1.50 -24.64
C ALA A 679 13.48 2.77 -25.50
N GLU A 680 13.72 2.63 -26.80
CA GLU A 680 13.82 3.74 -27.75
C GLU A 680 12.45 4.39 -28.02
N GLN A 681 11.40 3.60 -28.17
CA GLN A 681 10.04 4.13 -28.34
C GLN A 681 9.55 4.96 -27.13
N GLY A 682 9.98 4.60 -25.91
CA GLY A 682 9.82 5.43 -24.72
C GLY A 682 10.62 6.74 -24.79
N LEU A 683 11.80 6.73 -25.41
CA LEU A 683 12.62 7.93 -25.64
C LEU A 683 12.00 8.85 -26.68
N ASP A 684 11.45 8.32 -27.75
CA ASP A 684 10.76 9.13 -28.78
C ASP A 684 9.51 9.80 -28.18
N ALA A 685 8.77 9.11 -27.34
CA ALA A 685 7.64 9.69 -26.62
C ALA A 685 8.08 10.78 -25.61
N LEU A 686 9.23 10.61 -24.94
CA LEU A 686 9.79 11.60 -24.00
C LEU A 686 10.57 12.71 -24.72
N GLN A 687 11.24 12.42 -25.83
CA GLN A 687 11.90 13.44 -26.67
C GLN A 687 10.89 14.29 -27.43
N ILE A 688 9.78 13.70 -27.87
CA ILE A 688 8.62 14.45 -28.41
C ILE A 688 7.99 15.34 -27.32
N ALA A 689 8.12 14.98 -26.04
CA ALA A 689 7.69 15.83 -24.92
C ALA A 689 8.72 16.91 -24.51
N ASN A 690 10.02 16.72 -24.82
CA ASN A 690 11.11 17.62 -24.40
C ASN A 690 11.83 18.34 -25.52
N ASN A 691 11.70 17.91 -26.78
CA ASN A 691 12.27 18.61 -27.95
C ASN A 691 11.23 19.52 -28.59
N ASP A 692 10.99 20.64 -27.96
CA ASP A 692 10.29 21.80 -28.52
C ASP A 692 11.28 22.68 -29.28
N GLU A 693 11.88 22.22 -30.39
CA GLU A 693 12.53 23.23 -31.26
C GLU A 693 12.81 22.84 -32.73
N SER A 694 12.60 21.61 -33.21
CA SER A 694 12.98 21.36 -34.60
C SER A 694 12.13 20.45 -35.49
N ASP A 695 11.01 19.88 -35.06
CA ASP A 695 10.18 19.12 -36.01
C ASP A 695 8.67 19.48 -35.88
N LYS A 696 8.16 20.12 -36.95
CA LYS A 696 6.73 20.51 -37.04
C LYS A 696 5.86 19.29 -37.06
N ASP A 697 4.79 19.34 -36.27
CA ASP A 697 3.78 18.28 -36.24
C ASP A 697 3.19 18.06 -37.66
N PRO A 698 3.24 16.83 -38.20
CA PRO A 698 2.71 16.53 -39.55
C PRO A 698 1.24 16.94 -39.76
N MET A 699 0.47 17.10 -38.70
CA MET A 699 -0.93 17.53 -38.74
C MET A 699 -1.10 19.05 -38.60
N LEU A 700 -0.02 19.83 -38.56
CA LEU A 700 -0.09 21.28 -38.38
C LEU A 700 -0.78 21.97 -39.57
N GLU A 701 -0.52 21.51 -40.79
CA GLU A 701 -1.18 22.03 -42.01
C GLU A 701 -2.70 21.78 -41.99
N ASP A 702 -3.11 20.56 -41.60
CA ASP A 702 -4.54 20.23 -41.48
C ASP A 702 -5.20 21.01 -40.32
N ALA A 703 -4.45 21.28 -39.24
CA ALA A 703 -4.93 22.09 -38.13
C ALA A 703 -5.12 23.55 -38.54
N ILE A 704 -4.18 24.13 -39.28
CA ILE A 704 -4.27 25.50 -39.85
C ILE A 704 -5.52 25.59 -40.74
N LYS A 705 -5.71 24.65 -41.68
CA LYS A 705 -6.87 24.60 -42.56
C LYS A 705 -8.15 24.56 -41.76
N CYS A 706 -8.26 23.67 -40.78
CA CYS A 706 -9.46 23.51 -39.96
C CYS A 706 -9.79 24.78 -39.15
N VAL A 707 -8.77 25.44 -38.58
CA VAL A 707 -8.94 26.64 -37.74
C VAL A 707 -9.33 27.86 -38.58
N VAL A 708 -8.73 28.03 -39.74
CA VAL A 708 -9.01 29.15 -40.62
C VAL A 708 -10.40 29.00 -41.26
N GLU A 709 -10.80 27.80 -41.69
CA GLU A 709 -12.16 27.54 -42.22
C GLU A 709 -13.25 27.82 -41.17
N LEU A 710 -12.98 27.60 -39.91
CA LEU A 710 -13.95 27.78 -38.82
C LEU A 710 -13.87 29.16 -38.15
N GLY A 711 -12.85 29.97 -38.48
CA GLY A 711 -12.66 31.34 -37.98
C GLY A 711 -12.33 31.41 -36.48
N GLN A 712 -12.05 30.30 -35.83
CA GLN A 712 -11.70 30.25 -34.40
C GLN A 712 -10.83 29.04 -34.08
N ALA A 713 -9.92 29.19 -33.12
CA ALA A 713 -9.02 28.11 -32.65
C ALA A 713 -9.32 27.74 -31.19
N SER A 714 -9.50 26.43 -30.95
CA SER A 714 -9.54 25.89 -29.60
C SER A 714 -9.06 24.45 -29.59
N THR A 715 -8.44 24.01 -28.47
CA THR A 715 -7.96 22.64 -28.28
C THR A 715 -9.07 21.61 -28.45
N SER A 716 -10.25 21.86 -27.89
CA SER A 716 -11.41 20.98 -28.02
C SER A 716 -11.96 20.87 -29.44
N LEU A 717 -11.83 21.92 -30.25
CA LEU A 717 -12.19 21.91 -31.66
C LEU A 717 -11.25 21.01 -32.47
N LEU A 718 -9.94 21.14 -32.29
CA LEU A 718 -8.95 20.33 -32.98
C LEU A 718 -9.00 18.86 -32.53
N GLN A 719 -9.20 18.58 -31.24
CA GLN A 719 -9.42 17.21 -30.76
C GLN A 719 -10.56 16.52 -31.51
N ARG A 720 -11.69 17.19 -31.62
CA ARG A 720 -12.90 16.64 -32.26
C ARG A 720 -12.77 16.50 -33.76
N LYS A 721 -12.11 17.44 -34.44
CA LYS A 721 -12.02 17.47 -35.91
C LYS A 721 -10.89 16.59 -36.43
N LEU A 722 -9.72 16.64 -35.81
CA LEU A 722 -8.53 15.90 -36.22
C LEU A 722 -8.38 14.56 -35.47
N ARG A 723 -9.24 14.27 -34.47
CA ARG A 723 -9.18 13.07 -33.62
C ARG A 723 -7.85 12.89 -32.92
N VAL A 724 -7.25 13.99 -32.45
CA VAL A 724 -5.99 14.00 -31.71
C VAL A 724 -6.22 14.13 -30.20
N GLY A 725 -5.24 13.70 -29.38
CA GLY A 725 -5.29 13.86 -27.93
C GLY A 725 -5.19 15.33 -27.49
N TYR A 726 -5.65 15.64 -26.26
CA TYR A 726 -5.66 17.02 -25.72
C TYR A 726 -4.30 17.71 -25.77
N ALA A 727 -3.23 17.00 -25.36
CA ALA A 727 -1.87 17.55 -25.35
C ALA A 727 -1.35 17.90 -26.76
N ARG A 728 -1.66 17.06 -27.77
CA ARG A 728 -1.29 17.33 -29.17
C ARG A 728 -2.10 18.47 -29.75
N ALA A 729 -3.40 18.53 -29.49
CA ALA A 729 -4.27 19.64 -29.91
C ALA A 729 -3.81 20.97 -29.30
N GLY A 730 -3.39 20.98 -28.02
CA GLY A 730 -2.82 22.14 -27.35
C GLY A 730 -1.57 22.64 -28.04
N ARG A 731 -0.60 21.75 -28.30
CA ARG A 731 0.65 22.10 -29.02
C ARG A 731 0.39 22.69 -30.40
N LEU A 732 -0.52 22.10 -31.17
CA LEU A 732 -0.89 22.64 -32.49
C LEU A 732 -1.44 24.06 -32.42
N VAL A 733 -2.24 24.38 -31.40
CA VAL A 733 -2.76 25.75 -31.17
C VAL A 733 -1.65 26.70 -30.76
N ASP A 734 -0.71 26.28 -29.91
CA ASP A 734 0.40 27.11 -29.43
C ASP A 734 1.43 27.35 -30.56
N GLU A 735 1.61 26.39 -31.45
CA GLU A 735 2.47 26.51 -32.63
C GLU A 735 1.87 27.51 -33.64
N MET A 736 0.56 27.47 -33.88
CA MET A 736 -0.16 28.47 -34.68
C MET A 736 -0.11 29.87 -34.06
N GLU A 737 -0.08 29.99 -32.73
CA GLU A 737 0.15 31.27 -32.04
C GLU A 737 1.56 31.80 -32.27
N LYS A 738 2.59 30.95 -32.10
CA LYS A 738 4.00 31.32 -32.41
C LYS A 738 4.17 31.80 -33.85
N MET A 739 3.42 31.22 -34.80
CA MET A 739 3.38 31.63 -36.19
C MET A 739 2.55 32.90 -36.43
N GLY A 740 1.83 33.40 -35.43
CA GLY A 740 0.92 34.53 -35.53
C GLY A 740 -0.33 34.28 -36.39
N ILE A 741 -0.72 33.02 -36.59
CA ILE A 741 -1.91 32.61 -37.31
C ILE A 741 -3.15 32.81 -36.42
N VAL A 742 -2.99 32.51 -35.12
CA VAL A 742 -4.05 32.72 -34.12
C VAL A 742 -3.58 33.68 -33.02
N GLY A 743 -4.54 34.34 -32.40
CA GLY A 743 -4.30 35.29 -31.30
C GLY A 743 -3.89 34.61 -29.99
N PRO A 744 -3.41 35.41 -29.00
CA PRO A 744 -2.99 34.92 -27.70
C PRO A 744 -4.13 34.26 -26.91
N HIS A 745 -3.76 33.49 -25.88
CA HIS A 745 -4.71 32.81 -25.01
C HIS A 745 -5.53 33.80 -24.15
N GLU A 746 -6.82 33.86 -24.36
CA GLU A 746 -7.79 34.69 -23.63
C GLU A 746 -8.70 33.88 -22.67
N GLY A 747 -8.08 33.01 -21.85
CA GLY A 747 -8.82 32.17 -20.88
C GLY A 747 -9.66 31.07 -21.56
N SER A 748 -10.95 30.94 -21.21
CA SER A 748 -11.83 29.88 -21.74
C SER A 748 -12.41 30.16 -23.13
N LYS A 749 -12.13 31.32 -23.73
CA LYS A 749 -12.66 31.68 -25.05
C LYS A 749 -11.80 31.09 -26.17
N PRO A 750 -12.39 30.66 -27.30
CA PRO A 750 -11.64 30.28 -28.50
C PRO A 750 -10.78 31.45 -28.96
N ARG A 751 -9.53 31.15 -29.39
CA ARG A 751 -8.60 32.17 -29.91
C ARG A 751 -9.07 32.66 -31.28
N ALA A 752 -8.93 33.97 -31.55
CA ALA A 752 -9.28 34.54 -32.82
C ALA A 752 -8.27 34.16 -33.90
N VAL A 753 -8.71 33.94 -35.14
CA VAL A 753 -7.84 33.72 -36.29
C VAL A 753 -7.45 35.08 -36.85
N LEU A 754 -6.12 35.30 -36.98
CA LEU A 754 -5.54 36.60 -37.37
C LEU A 754 -5.20 36.68 -38.85
N LEU A 755 -4.95 35.54 -39.54
CA LEU A 755 -4.52 35.48 -40.92
C LEU A 755 -5.52 34.71 -41.80
N SER A 756 -5.61 35.11 -43.07
CA SER A 756 -6.34 34.35 -44.10
C SER A 756 -5.61 33.03 -44.42
N TYR A 757 -6.32 32.08 -45.02
CA TYR A 757 -5.73 30.77 -45.38
C TYR A 757 -4.48 30.86 -46.21
N GLN A 758 -4.47 31.73 -47.25
CA GLN A 758 -3.31 31.92 -48.10
C GLN A 758 -2.11 32.51 -47.35
N ALA A 759 -2.34 33.54 -46.53
CA ALA A 759 -1.31 34.15 -45.70
C ALA A 759 -0.76 33.20 -44.62
N SER A 760 -1.61 32.31 -44.10
CA SER A 760 -1.20 31.28 -43.13
C SER A 760 -0.31 30.21 -43.78
N LEU A 761 -0.61 29.79 -45.02
CA LEU A 761 0.19 28.85 -45.79
C LEU A 761 1.54 29.46 -46.23
N GLU A 762 1.54 30.73 -46.65
CA GLU A 762 2.80 31.43 -46.96
C GLU A 762 3.70 31.50 -45.73
N ARG A 763 3.17 31.79 -44.58
CA ARG A 763 3.92 31.84 -43.32
C ARG A 763 4.39 30.44 -42.84
N PHE A 764 3.57 29.42 -43.04
CA PHE A 764 3.93 28.03 -42.81
C PHE A 764 5.11 27.60 -43.72
N ASN A 765 5.12 28.00 -45.02
CA ASN A 765 6.16 27.69 -46.00
C ASN A 765 7.42 28.53 -45.83
N GLN A 766 7.36 29.77 -45.30
CA GLN A 766 8.53 30.62 -45.01
C GLN A 766 9.35 30.11 -43.82
N ILE A 767 8.76 29.31 -42.97
CA ILE A 767 9.41 28.72 -41.78
C ILE A 767 9.85 27.26 -42.08
N LYS A 768 9.47 26.72 -43.25
CA LYS A 768 9.93 25.43 -43.76
C LYS A 768 11.34 25.58 -44.37
#